data_6884d0f87372ec84c9b66ea583c9049d
#
_entry.id   6884d0f87372ec84c9b66ea583c9049d
#
_cell.length_a   1.000
_cell.length_b   1.000
_cell.length_c   1.000
_cell.angle_alpha   90.00
_cell.angle_beta   90.00
_cell.angle_gamma   90.00
#
_symmetry.space_group_name_H-M   'P 1'
#
loop_
_entity.id
_entity.type
_entity.pdbx_description
1 polymer ?
#
loop_
_entity_poly.entity_id
_entity_poly.type
_entity_poly.pdbx_seq_one_letter_code
_entity_poly.pdbx_strand_id
1 'polypeptide(L)'
;MKSKTKQIIMIGVVLFQSLFAYPLITMAEENESKSVNTETTLEPKVALEEKTPQKPTLTNNLKQEKTVLQAGETYETVFPDAALATVIAKAATGSEDITQEVSQTDLNKITSLTATSKGIVDLTGIDLLSKLTSLSISGNQITDISALNGLVNLSNLNVSNNKITSFNLNANSNLPMLSAVDIRSNNLKNINVQDQPKLWTFKCDTGSSSELTEVTLKNLPTLIVAGNGSSAYQNDIVFSSTPGLSKVILENLPSISSSVRLDRCAIEELVINNLPKVSMVNISNNKITTLEGLENLSAVNTLYVSENLVTEIESMHAFPKLQKLELGWNALTNVVMDQVTAEKFPLLRTMNVRGNNLIKINIQDQPKLWTFECDTGSSSELTEVTLKNLPILIAVGNGSSAYQDDIVFSSTPGLSKVILENLPSTSSEVKLDHCAIEELVINNLPKVSVVIISYNKITTLEGLENLSAVSKIDAYENLVTEIENLHAFPKLQTLTVDNNHISVLPTSLKTENPVLTTLSAMNQTITLKQKVIVSDLVLDNEVKNFGQITTAKSISNKGTYQNNQIKWLFEDIKSVNAVDYQFSEPVQEATIQGTFSGKVTQPIKASKVPVISADAEMNYPKNETVSEAAFFKDISASVTDDATLTSDFESVVDFAKAETYEVTLNAVNEDGVKATSVTVLVHIAKSPAPVITADKEITYAKNAEVSITE
;
A
#
# COMPACT_ATOMS: atom_id res chain seq x y z
N MET A 1 -12.64 -50.96 38.98
CA MET A 1 -13.49 -50.29 40.03
C MET A 1 -13.40 -48.77 39.81
N LYS A 2 -14.56 -48.13 39.56
CA LYS A 2 -14.93 -46.69 39.66
C LYS A 2 -14.08 -45.68 38.88
N SER A 3 -14.43 -45.36 37.68
CA SER A 3 -15.23 -44.21 37.17
C SER A 3 -15.22 -42.95 38.08
N LYS A 4 -14.68 -41.83 37.57
CA LYS A 4 -15.24 -40.50 37.79
C LYS A 4 -14.89 -39.54 36.63
N THR A 5 -15.94 -39.17 35.99
CA THR A 5 -16.20 -38.12 35.02
C THR A 5 -15.60 -36.78 35.38
N LYS A 6 -14.94 -36.09 34.45
CA LYS A 6 -14.62 -34.65 34.55
C LYS A 6 -15.54 -33.86 33.61
N GLN A 7 -16.31 -32.99 34.22
CA GLN A 7 -17.13 -32.00 33.55
C GLN A 7 -16.26 -30.97 32.80
N ILE A 8 -16.64 -30.74 31.56
CA ILE A 8 -16.12 -29.64 30.71
C ILE A 8 -16.99 -28.44 31.04
N ILE A 9 -16.37 -27.37 31.54
CA ILE A 9 -16.99 -26.04 31.68
C ILE A 9 -16.77 -25.33 30.36
N MET A 10 -17.83 -25.14 29.62
CA MET A 10 -17.89 -24.32 28.40
C MET A 10 -18.17 -22.87 28.84
N ILE A 11 -17.20 -21.99 28.71
CA ILE A 11 -17.39 -20.54 28.89
C ILE A 11 -17.76 -19.98 27.52
N GLY A 12 -19.01 -19.53 27.41
CA GLY A 12 -19.51 -18.89 26.20
C GLY A 12 -18.92 -17.48 26.02
N VAL A 13 -18.36 -17.25 24.84
CA VAL A 13 -18.00 -15.92 24.37
C VAL A 13 -19.26 -15.29 23.78
N VAL A 14 -19.73 -14.22 24.39
CA VAL A 14 -20.83 -13.40 23.87
C VAL A 14 -20.26 -12.48 22.81
N LEU A 15 -20.62 -12.73 21.55
CA LEU A 15 -20.44 -11.82 20.43
C LEU A 15 -21.42 -10.65 20.54
N PHE A 16 -20.93 -9.45 20.78
CA PHE A 16 -21.65 -8.22 20.48
C PHE A 16 -21.38 -7.82 19.02
N GLN A 17 -22.30 -8.14 18.14
CA GLN A 17 -22.40 -7.48 16.83
C GLN A 17 -23.17 -6.18 17.02
N SER A 18 -22.50 -5.04 16.87
CA SER A 18 -23.14 -3.75 16.64
C SER A 18 -23.20 -3.49 15.13
N LEU A 19 -24.40 -3.65 14.56
CA LEU A 19 -24.73 -3.15 13.23
C LEU A 19 -24.68 -1.61 13.25
N PHE A 20 -23.84 -1.03 12.40
CA PHE A 20 -24.06 0.29 11.86
C PHE A 20 -24.09 0.19 10.34
N ALA A 21 -25.31 0.30 9.80
CA ALA A 21 -25.56 0.47 8.38
C ALA A 21 -25.28 1.93 8.01
N TYR A 22 -24.38 2.17 7.06
CA TYR A 22 -24.27 3.41 6.31
C TYR A 22 -24.89 3.25 4.92
N PRO A 23 -25.66 4.23 4.42
CA PRO A 23 -26.28 4.12 3.11
C PRO A 23 -25.24 4.34 2.00
N LEU A 24 -25.24 3.42 1.04
CA LEU A 24 -24.57 3.58 -0.25
C LEU A 24 -25.22 4.73 -1.03
N ILE A 25 -24.45 5.72 -1.38
CA ILE A 25 -24.80 6.68 -2.43
C ILE A 25 -24.17 6.15 -3.73
N THR A 26 -25.03 5.63 -4.59
CA THR A 26 -24.70 5.31 -5.98
C THR A 26 -24.59 6.60 -6.78
N MET A 27 -23.42 6.86 -7.33
CA MET A 27 -23.25 7.84 -8.42
C MET A 27 -23.28 7.09 -9.74
N ALA A 28 -24.21 7.49 -10.59
CA ALA A 28 -24.36 6.97 -11.94
C ALA A 28 -23.25 7.48 -12.87
N GLU A 29 -22.76 6.60 -13.72
CA GLU A 29 -21.93 6.92 -14.88
C GLU A 29 -22.77 7.67 -15.92
N GLU A 30 -22.24 8.76 -16.45
CA GLU A 30 -22.57 9.23 -17.81
C GLU A 30 -21.28 9.42 -18.61
N ASN A 31 -21.15 8.55 -19.61
CA ASN A 31 -20.20 8.69 -20.71
C ASN A 31 -20.71 9.75 -21.70
N GLU A 32 -19.86 10.69 -22.07
CA GLU A 32 -19.85 11.18 -23.44
C GLU A 32 -18.46 11.67 -23.87
N SER A 33 -18.00 11.03 -24.93
CA SER A 33 -16.82 11.37 -25.71
C SER A 33 -17.07 12.57 -26.61
N LYS A 34 -16.10 13.48 -26.74
CA LYS A 34 -15.70 14.04 -28.06
C LYS A 34 -14.39 14.81 -27.98
N SER A 35 -13.47 14.38 -28.83
CA SER A 35 -12.26 15.05 -29.26
C SER A 35 -12.55 16.34 -30.00
N VAL A 36 -11.67 17.36 -29.93
CA VAL A 36 -11.05 18.09 -31.06
C VAL A 36 -9.94 19.02 -30.56
N ASN A 37 -8.80 18.95 -31.23
CA ASN A 37 -7.63 19.86 -31.17
C ASN A 37 -7.98 21.29 -31.55
N THR A 38 -7.25 22.29 -31.03
CA THR A 38 -6.33 23.15 -31.79
C THR A 38 -5.65 24.22 -30.92
N GLU A 39 -4.43 24.50 -31.29
CA GLU A 39 -3.50 25.51 -30.79
C GLU A 39 -4.01 26.95 -30.84
N THR A 40 -3.48 27.80 -29.98
CA THR A 40 -2.60 28.98 -30.22
C THR A 40 -2.92 30.21 -29.38
N THR A 41 -1.84 30.74 -28.78
CA THR A 41 -1.41 32.15 -28.58
C THR A 41 -1.97 33.00 -27.45
N LEU A 42 -0.99 33.31 -26.51
CA LEU A 42 -0.60 34.65 -25.96
C LEU A 42 -1.63 35.60 -25.34
N GLU A 43 -1.42 35.79 -24.06
CA GLU A 43 -1.53 36.91 -23.08
C GLU A 43 -2.35 38.17 -23.41
N PRO A 44 -2.89 38.91 -22.41
CA PRO A 44 -2.19 39.37 -21.21
C PRO A 44 -2.98 39.43 -19.89
N LYS A 45 -2.19 39.53 -18.80
CA LYS A 45 -2.53 39.79 -17.42
C LYS A 45 -3.73 40.71 -17.17
N VAL A 46 -4.70 40.20 -16.42
CA VAL A 46 -5.57 41.03 -15.58
C VAL A 46 -5.40 40.56 -14.13
N ALA A 47 -4.96 41.48 -13.29
CA ALA A 47 -4.84 41.29 -11.86
C ALA A 47 -6.23 41.08 -11.26
N LEU A 48 -6.47 39.89 -10.68
CA LEU A 48 -7.60 39.64 -9.79
C LEU A 48 -7.13 39.98 -8.37
N GLU A 49 -7.70 41.02 -7.81
CA GLU A 49 -7.59 41.34 -6.39
C GLU A 49 -8.03 40.13 -5.55
N GLU A 50 -7.10 39.60 -4.76
CA GLU A 50 -7.41 38.65 -3.66
C GLU A 50 -8.30 39.39 -2.64
N LYS A 51 -9.57 39.04 -2.62
CA LYS A 51 -10.41 39.31 -1.46
C LYS A 51 -10.05 38.32 -0.36
N THR A 52 -9.14 38.71 0.51
CA THR A 52 -8.96 38.11 1.83
C THR A 52 -10.31 38.04 2.56
N PRO A 53 -10.68 36.90 3.11
CA PRO A 53 -11.83 36.82 4.01
C PRO A 53 -11.53 37.70 5.24
N GLN A 54 -12.29 38.73 5.46
CA GLN A 54 -12.22 39.52 6.68
C GLN A 54 -12.52 38.59 7.86
N LYS A 55 -11.48 38.33 8.67
CA LYS A 55 -11.58 37.81 10.02
C LYS A 55 -12.57 38.68 10.79
N PRO A 56 -13.59 38.14 11.44
CA PRO A 56 -14.43 38.96 12.31
C PRO A 56 -13.54 39.51 13.44
N THR A 57 -13.31 40.78 13.39
CA THR A 57 -12.64 41.51 14.46
C THR A 57 -13.60 41.58 15.63
N LEU A 58 -13.50 40.57 16.51
CA LEU A 58 -14.05 40.70 17.86
C LEU A 58 -13.13 41.66 18.63
N THR A 59 -13.34 42.94 18.40
CA THR A 59 -12.82 43.98 19.29
C THR A 59 -13.69 44.01 20.53
N ASN A 60 -13.42 43.15 21.49
CA ASN A 60 -13.72 43.41 22.88
C ASN A 60 -12.45 43.74 23.62
N ASN A 61 -11.84 44.88 23.27
CA ASN A 61 -10.97 45.62 24.16
C ASN A 61 -11.83 46.41 25.16
N LEU A 62 -12.56 45.71 26.00
CA LEU A 62 -12.91 46.26 27.30
C LEU A 62 -11.62 46.28 28.11
N LYS A 63 -10.88 47.41 28.07
CA LYS A 63 -9.99 47.75 29.14
C LYS A 63 -10.86 47.75 30.40
N GLN A 64 -10.74 46.70 31.22
CA GLN A 64 -11.33 46.73 32.54
C GLN A 64 -10.67 47.93 33.25
N GLU A 65 -11.43 48.97 33.50
CA GLU A 65 -10.92 50.13 34.26
C GLU A 65 -10.54 49.54 35.64
N LYS A 66 -9.31 49.77 36.05
CA LYS A 66 -8.80 49.34 37.33
C LYS A 66 -9.70 49.95 38.39
N THR A 67 -10.26 49.12 39.29
CA THR A 67 -11.06 49.60 40.41
C THR A 67 -10.25 50.62 41.20
N VAL A 68 -10.77 51.80 41.36
CA VAL A 68 -10.11 52.88 42.14
C VAL A 68 -10.96 53.10 43.39
N LEU A 69 -10.39 52.83 44.52
CA LEU A 69 -11.05 53.02 45.82
C LEU A 69 -11.33 54.51 46.05
N GLN A 70 -12.62 54.84 46.32
CA GLN A 70 -13.03 56.20 46.66
C GLN A 70 -13.10 56.35 48.22
N ALA A 71 -12.93 57.54 48.71
CA ALA A 71 -13.05 57.80 50.13
C ALA A 71 -14.51 57.61 50.62
N GLY A 72 -14.69 56.88 51.69
CA GLY A 72 -16.00 56.55 52.27
C GLY A 72 -16.71 55.32 51.70
N GLU A 73 -16.06 54.58 50.80
CA GLU A 73 -16.60 53.32 50.31
C GLU A 73 -16.48 52.25 51.42
N THR A 74 -17.46 51.40 51.55
CA THR A 74 -17.49 50.26 52.49
C THR A 74 -17.14 48.95 51.80
N TYR A 75 -16.83 47.91 52.59
CA TYR A 75 -16.51 46.59 52.04
C TYR A 75 -17.69 46.07 51.17
N GLU A 76 -18.98 46.29 51.55
CA GLU A 76 -20.14 45.87 50.80
C GLU A 76 -20.30 46.62 49.45
N THR A 77 -19.82 47.84 49.39
CA THR A 77 -19.92 48.62 48.12
C THR A 77 -18.76 48.35 47.17
N VAL A 78 -17.58 48.05 47.68
CA VAL A 78 -16.39 47.73 46.90
C VAL A 78 -16.39 46.27 46.40
N PHE A 79 -16.90 45.39 47.24
CA PHE A 79 -17.02 43.97 46.96
C PHE A 79 -18.51 43.55 46.97
N PRO A 80 -19.20 43.65 45.85
CA PRO A 80 -20.66 43.40 45.77
C PRO A 80 -21.11 42.03 46.24
N ASP A 81 -20.25 41.01 46.13
CA ASP A 81 -20.48 39.70 46.72
C ASP A 81 -20.26 39.74 48.24
N ALA A 82 -21.36 39.65 49.00
CA ALA A 82 -21.33 39.75 50.45
C ALA A 82 -20.45 38.70 51.15
N ALA A 83 -20.32 37.50 50.54
CA ALA A 83 -19.43 36.46 51.07
C ALA A 83 -17.97 36.81 50.85
N LEU A 84 -17.63 37.38 49.67
CA LEU A 84 -16.31 37.89 49.36
C LEU A 84 -15.98 39.10 50.27
N ALA A 85 -16.91 40.07 50.37
CA ALA A 85 -16.76 41.23 51.25
C ALA A 85 -16.45 40.84 52.71
N THR A 86 -17.19 39.89 53.28
CA THR A 86 -17.00 39.36 54.62
C THR A 86 -15.60 38.76 54.82
N VAL A 87 -15.13 37.95 53.88
CA VAL A 87 -13.81 37.30 53.97
C VAL A 87 -12.71 38.34 53.86
N ILE A 88 -12.83 39.32 52.99
CA ILE A 88 -11.85 40.39 52.79
C ILE A 88 -11.83 41.33 54.02
N ALA A 89 -13.00 41.78 54.53
CA ALA A 89 -13.08 42.60 55.74
C ALA A 89 -12.38 41.93 56.93
N LYS A 90 -12.69 40.62 57.14
CA LYS A 90 -12.04 39.84 58.19
C LYS A 90 -10.51 39.73 58.02
N ALA A 91 -10.04 39.52 56.79
CA ALA A 91 -8.62 39.43 56.47
C ALA A 91 -7.89 40.77 56.66
N ALA A 92 -8.55 41.88 56.35
CA ALA A 92 -7.99 43.24 56.40
C ALA A 92 -7.98 43.80 57.83
N THR A 93 -9.10 43.62 58.57
CA THR A 93 -9.34 44.33 59.84
C THR A 93 -9.49 43.38 61.07
N GLY A 94 -9.69 42.09 60.84
CA GLY A 94 -10.09 41.10 61.83
C GLY A 94 -11.59 41.06 62.15
N SER A 95 -12.41 41.95 61.55
CA SER A 95 -13.88 42.03 61.72
C SER A 95 -14.60 41.52 60.46
N GLU A 96 -15.76 40.87 60.64
CA GLU A 96 -16.64 40.46 59.53
C GLU A 96 -17.66 41.52 59.14
N ASP A 97 -17.60 42.71 59.75
CA ASP A 97 -18.50 43.82 59.47
C ASP A 97 -18.14 44.46 58.11
N ILE A 98 -19.01 44.26 57.14
CA ILE A 98 -18.83 44.76 55.77
C ILE A 98 -19.29 46.20 55.56
N THR A 99 -19.90 46.82 56.57
CA THR A 99 -20.31 48.22 56.53
C THR A 99 -19.17 49.16 56.92
N GLN A 100 -18.05 48.64 57.35
CA GLN A 100 -16.85 49.44 57.64
C GLN A 100 -16.25 50.04 56.34
N GLU A 101 -15.64 51.22 56.48
CA GLU A 101 -14.96 51.88 55.36
C GLU A 101 -13.71 51.09 54.97
N VAL A 102 -13.50 50.95 53.65
CA VAL A 102 -12.35 50.22 53.10
C VAL A 102 -11.15 51.18 53.01
N SER A 103 -10.01 50.70 53.49
CA SER A 103 -8.74 51.42 53.36
C SER A 103 -7.76 50.60 52.51
N GLN A 104 -7.11 51.22 51.53
CA GLN A 104 -6.07 50.57 50.74
C GLN A 104 -4.91 50.08 51.63
N THR A 105 -4.66 50.75 52.76
CA THR A 105 -3.65 50.32 53.73
C THR A 105 -4.00 49.01 54.37
N ASP A 106 -5.27 48.76 54.63
CA ASP A 106 -5.75 47.47 55.19
C ASP A 106 -5.78 46.39 54.15
N LEU A 107 -6.24 46.70 52.95
CA LEU A 107 -6.18 45.75 51.81
C LEU A 107 -4.74 45.33 51.50
N ASN A 108 -3.76 46.22 51.62
CA ASN A 108 -2.34 45.92 51.39
C ASN A 108 -1.71 44.96 52.43
N LYS A 109 -2.39 44.68 53.53
CA LYS A 109 -1.98 43.68 54.51
C LYS A 109 -2.26 42.27 54.03
N ILE A 110 -3.19 42.12 53.09
CA ILE A 110 -3.63 40.82 52.56
C ILE A 110 -2.65 40.35 51.50
N THR A 111 -1.73 39.48 51.88
CA THR A 111 -0.79 38.83 50.98
C THR A 111 -1.22 37.39 50.62
N SER A 112 -2.11 36.80 51.41
CA SER A 112 -2.73 35.48 51.16
C SER A 112 -4.19 35.54 51.59
N LEU A 113 -5.07 35.04 50.71
CA LEU A 113 -6.52 34.97 50.95
C LEU A 113 -7.02 33.55 50.73
N THR A 114 -7.70 33.00 51.77
CA THR A 114 -8.39 31.73 51.69
C THR A 114 -9.88 31.93 51.94
N ALA A 115 -10.68 31.75 50.92
CA ALA A 115 -12.14 31.89 50.91
C ALA A 115 -12.83 30.64 50.38
N THR A 116 -12.42 29.48 50.87
CA THR A 116 -12.92 28.17 50.41
C THR A 116 -14.35 27.93 50.90
N SER A 117 -15.24 27.47 50.02
CA SER A 117 -16.63 27.06 50.30
C SER A 117 -17.45 28.15 51.03
N LYS A 118 -17.34 29.37 50.54
CA LYS A 118 -18.06 30.52 51.08
C LYS A 118 -19.32 30.90 50.28
N GLY A 119 -19.58 30.26 49.16
CA GLY A 119 -20.70 30.56 48.28
C GLY A 119 -20.46 31.76 47.36
N ILE A 120 -19.24 32.22 47.20
CA ILE A 120 -18.84 33.36 46.35
C ILE A 120 -19.22 33.11 44.91
N VAL A 121 -19.83 34.11 44.28
CA VAL A 121 -20.24 34.08 42.85
C VAL A 121 -19.46 35.13 42.05
N ASP A 122 -19.19 36.30 42.63
CA ASP A 122 -18.59 37.46 41.94
C ASP A 122 -17.27 37.88 42.63
N LEU A 123 -16.24 38.15 41.83
CA LEU A 123 -14.92 38.56 42.26
C LEU A 123 -14.67 40.08 42.09
N THR A 124 -15.69 40.86 41.74
CA THR A 124 -15.55 42.32 41.54
C THR A 124 -14.87 42.97 42.75
N GLY A 125 -13.88 43.81 42.51
CA GLY A 125 -13.08 44.52 43.51
C GLY A 125 -11.83 43.77 43.98
N ILE A 126 -11.67 42.45 43.67
CA ILE A 126 -10.52 41.65 44.16
C ILE A 126 -9.18 42.16 43.59
N ASP A 127 -9.18 42.89 42.48
CA ASP A 127 -8.02 43.54 41.82
C ASP A 127 -7.39 44.64 42.74
N LEU A 128 -8.13 45.15 43.72
CA LEU A 128 -7.60 46.06 44.75
C LEU A 128 -6.60 45.38 45.70
N LEU A 129 -6.59 44.06 45.80
CA LEU A 129 -5.64 43.33 46.64
C LEU A 129 -4.26 43.22 45.98
N SER A 130 -3.67 44.37 45.68
CA SER A 130 -2.44 44.51 44.88
C SER A 130 -1.20 43.81 45.47
N LYS A 131 -1.22 43.43 46.77
CA LYS A 131 -0.15 42.70 47.45
C LYS A 131 -0.41 41.22 47.56
N LEU A 132 -1.51 40.73 46.99
CA LEU A 132 -1.89 39.32 47.08
C LEU A 132 -0.90 38.44 46.29
N THR A 133 -0.35 37.45 46.96
CA THR A 133 0.58 36.46 46.39
C THR A 133 -0.04 35.06 46.29
N SER A 134 -1.01 34.75 47.15
CA SER A 134 -1.70 33.45 47.17
C SER A 134 -3.20 33.64 47.33
N LEU A 135 -3.98 33.03 46.42
CA LEU A 135 -5.43 33.05 46.43
C LEU A 135 -5.99 31.64 46.38
N SER A 136 -6.79 31.26 47.38
CA SER A 136 -7.56 30.02 47.37
C SER A 136 -9.04 30.34 47.54
N ILE A 137 -9.81 30.23 46.47
CA ILE A 137 -11.28 30.42 46.40
C ILE A 137 -11.99 29.18 45.90
N SER A 138 -11.45 28.00 46.28
CA SER A 138 -12.01 26.72 45.89
C SER A 138 -13.39 26.45 46.53
N GLY A 139 -14.23 25.64 45.87
CA GLY A 139 -15.53 25.24 46.40
C GLY A 139 -16.58 26.37 46.42
N ASN A 140 -16.53 27.30 45.46
CA ASN A 140 -17.47 28.42 45.32
C ASN A 140 -18.36 28.26 44.05
N GLN A 141 -18.98 29.31 43.60
CA GLN A 141 -19.86 29.30 42.43
C GLN A 141 -19.40 30.25 41.32
N ILE A 142 -18.09 30.51 41.26
CA ILE A 142 -17.45 31.46 40.37
C ILE A 142 -17.51 30.94 38.92
N THR A 143 -17.92 31.80 38.01
CA THR A 143 -17.98 31.51 36.55
C THR A 143 -16.95 32.32 35.77
N ASP A 144 -16.54 33.49 36.27
CA ASP A 144 -15.59 34.42 35.65
C ASP A 144 -14.46 34.78 36.59
N ILE A 145 -13.23 34.75 36.11
CA ILE A 145 -12.01 35.10 36.83
C ILE A 145 -11.33 36.34 36.28
N SER A 146 -11.96 37.06 35.36
CA SER A 146 -11.37 38.26 34.74
C SER A 146 -10.98 39.34 35.72
N ALA A 147 -11.67 39.43 36.87
CA ALA A 147 -11.33 40.33 37.98
C ALA A 147 -9.95 40.05 38.59
N LEU A 148 -9.32 38.89 38.35
CA LEU A 148 -7.96 38.58 38.80
C LEU A 148 -6.88 39.26 37.94
N ASN A 149 -7.24 39.79 36.75
CA ASN A 149 -6.29 40.48 35.87
C ASN A 149 -5.64 41.66 36.57
N GLY A 150 -4.32 41.78 36.44
CA GLY A 150 -3.57 42.84 37.05
C GLY A 150 -3.13 42.60 38.50
N LEU A 151 -3.40 41.45 39.11
CA LEU A 151 -2.82 41.02 40.38
C LEU A 151 -1.35 40.61 40.16
N VAL A 152 -0.49 41.59 39.90
CA VAL A 152 0.90 41.41 39.40
C VAL A 152 1.79 40.58 40.38
N ASN A 153 1.42 40.45 41.64
CA ASN A 153 2.16 39.73 42.66
C ASN A 153 1.62 38.28 42.87
N LEU A 154 0.48 37.93 42.24
CA LEU A 154 -0.16 36.63 42.44
C LEU A 154 0.73 35.52 41.86
N SER A 155 1.13 34.59 42.74
CA SER A 155 1.99 33.45 42.40
C SER A 155 1.24 32.12 42.46
N ASN A 156 0.28 31.98 43.40
CA ASN A 156 -0.47 30.75 43.58
C ASN A 156 -1.98 31.02 43.44
N LEU A 157 -2.63 30.32 42.55
CA LEU A 157 -4.08 30.42 42.29
C LEU A 157 -4.75 29.06 42.42
N ASN A 158 -5.68 28.92 43.38
CA ASN A 158 -6.55 27.76 43.47
C ASN A 158 -8.03 28.21 43.31
N VAL A 159 -8.61 27.92 42.16
CA VAL A 159 -10.01 28.16 41.81
C VAL A 159 -10.73 26.82 41.55
N SER A 160 -10.25 25.73 42.09
CA SER A 160 -10.84 24.41 41.95
C SER A 160 -12.27 24.36 42.53
N ASN A 161 -13.09 23.42 42.01
CA ASN A 161 -14.46 23.20 42.46
C ASN A 161 -15.33 24.49 42.38
N ASN A 162 -15.38 25.08 41.19
CA ASN A 162 -16.18 26.23 40.82
C ASN A 162 -17.04 25.90 39.57
N LYS A 163 -17.55 26.89 38.86
CA LYS A 163 -18.39 26.77 37.66
C LYS A 163 -17.76 27.40 36.40
N ILE A 164 -16.44 27.47 36.37
CA ILE A 164 -15.69 28.09 35.28
C ILE A 164 -15.79 27.21 34.03
N THR A 165 -16.19 27.81 32.91
CA THR A 165 -16.35 27.10 31.62
C THR A 165 -15.21 27.37 30.63
N SER A 166 -14.48 28.51 30.80
CA SER A 166 -13.34 28.86 29.97
C SER A 166 -12.24 29.45 30.85
N PHE A 167 -10.99 29.02 30.60
CA PHE A 167 -9.85 29.52 31.34
C PHE A 167 -8.84 30.15 30.37
N ASN A 168 -8.75 31.46 30.41
CA ASN A 168 -7.91 32.26 29.52
C ASN A 168 -6.87 33.04 30.33
N LEU A 169 -5.59 32.73 30.13
CA LEU A 169 -4.44 33.49 30.61
C LEU A 169 -3.51 33.82 29.43
N ASN A 170 -3.24 35.10 29.23
CA ASN A 170 -2.31 35.56 28.20
C ASN A 170 -1.53 36.80 28.71
N ALA A 171 -0.69 37.40 27.88
CA ALA A 171 0.09 38.57 28.25
C ALA A 171 -0.79 39.71 28.79
N ASN A 172 -2.03 39.86 28.33
CA ASN A 172 -2.96 40.94 28.80
C ASN A 172 -3.54 40.65 30.17
N SER A 173 -3.47 39.44 30.70
CA SER A 173 -3.91 39.10 32.06
C SER A 173 -3.03 39.70 33.11
N ASN A 174 -1.82 40.11 32.74
CA ASN A 174 -0.82 40.80 33.60
C ASN A 174 -0.62 40.07 34.98
N LEU A 175 -0.35 38.77 34.90
CA LEU A 175 -0.03 37.93 36.07
C LEU A 175 1.41 37.39 36.01
N PRO A 176 2.44 38.22 35.92
CA PRO A 176 3.83 37.85 35.59
C PRO A 176 4.49 36.95 36.64
N MET A 177 3.95 36.88 37.85
CA MET A 177 4.47 36.10 38.95
C MET A 177 3.76 34.75 39.11
N LEU A 178 2.71 34.49 38.32
CA LEU A 178 1.89 33.27 38.49
C LEU A 178 2.73 32.02 38.18
N SER A 179 2.82 31.17 39.20
CA SER A 179 3.66 29.96 39.16
C SER A 179 2.87 28.67 39.28
N ALA A 180 1.76 28.65 40.01
CA ALA A 180 0.95 27.48 40.22
C ALA A 180 -0.54 27.79 40.08
N VAL A 181 -1.24 26.98 39.27
CA VAL A 181 -2.68 27.08 39.04
C VAL A 181 -3.35 25.73 39.29
N ASP A 182 -4.45 25.73 40.04
CA ASP A 182 -5.33 24.61 40.23
C ASP A 182 -6.76 25.02 39.86
N ILE A 183 -7.29 24.48 38.74
CA ILE A 183 -8.64 24.77 38.23
C ILE A 183 -9.47 23.49 38.13
N ARG A 184 -9.10 22.41 38.81
CA ARG A 184 -9.83 21.14 38.80
C ARG A 184 -11.26 21.31 39.34
N SER A 185 -12.13 20.37 38.96
CA SER A 185 -13.54 20.36 39.35
C SER A 185 -14.27 21.64 38.92
N ASN A 186 -14.08 22.02 37.67
CA ASN A 186 -14.81 23.05 36.92
C ASN A 186 -15.46 22.44 35.69
N ASN A 187 -16.26 23.23 34.96
CA ASN A 187 -16.97 22.82 33.76
C ASN A 187 -16.25 23.32 32.49
N LEU A 188 -14.93 23.11 32.43
CA LEU A 188 -14.08 23.68 31.40
C LEU A 188 -14.36 23.05 30.04
N LYS A 189 -14.58 23.92 29.04
CA LYS A 189 -14.63 23.57 27.61
C LYS A 189 -13.37 23.99 26.88
N ASN A 190 -12.80 25.13 27.29
CA ASN A 190 -11.62 25.71 26.66
C ASN A 190 -10.56 26.10 27.68
N ILE A 191 -9.32 25.73 27.39
CA ILE A 191 -8.13 26.17 28.11
C ILE A 191 -7.21 26.90 27.12
N ASN A 192 -6.84 28.14 27.43
CA ASN A 192 -5.89 28.91 26.66
C ASN A 192 -4.91 29.61 27.60
N VAL A 193 -3.72 29.07 27.74
CA VAL A 193 -2.67 29.61 28.63
C VAL A 193 -1.43 29.94 27.81
N GLN A 194 -1.10 31.22 27.72
CA GLN A 194 0.01 31.70 26.91
C GLN A 194 0.82 32.75 27.67
N ASP A 195 2.12 32.84 27.34
CA ASP A 195 3.02 33.91 27.75
C ASP A 195 3.11 34.09 29.29
N GLN A 196 3.05 32.97 30.01
CA GLN A 196 3.20 32.96 31.49
C GLN A 196 4.62 32.50 31.89
N PRO A 197 5.55 33.44 32.16
CA PRO A 197 6.98 33.11 32.19
C PRO A 197 7.41 32.32 33.44
N LYS A 198 6.59 32.30 34.49
CA LYS A 198 6.90 31.60 35.74
C LYS A 198 5.99 30.41 36.04
N LEU A 199 5.01 30.16 35.18
CA LEU A 199 4.06 29.05 35.38
C LEU A 199 4.77 27.70 35.24
N TRP A 200 4.89 26.96 36.33
CA TRP A 200 5.55 25.65 36.36
C TRP A 200 4.57 24.49 36.53
N THR A 201 3.36 24.72 37.12
CA THR A 201 2.33 23.70 37.22
C THR A 201 0.95 24.26 36.92
N PHE A 202 0.20 23.51 36.09
CA PHE A 202 -1.16 23.83 35.70
C PHE A 202 -2.04 22.58 35.83
N LYS A 203 -2.92 22.55 36.84
CA LYS A 203 -3.80 21.41 37.13
C LYS A 203 -5.23 21.68 36.65
N CYS A 204 -5.76 20.81 35.83
CA CYS A 204 -7.15 20.81 35.39
C CYS A 204 -7.70 19.37 35.33
N ASP A 205 -9.02 19.22 35.22
CA ASP A 205 -9.61 17.90 35.03
C ASP A 205 -9.40 17.41 33.63
N THR A 206 -9.16 16.12 33.56
CA THR A 206 -9.10 15.35 32.31
C THR A 206 -9.88 14.04 32.50
N GLY A 207 -10.05 13.28 31.44
CA GLY A 207 -10.75 11.99 31.50
C GLY A 207 -12.19 12.06 31.03
N SER A 208 -12.93 10.97 31.21
CA SER A 208 -14.25 10.75 30.62
C SER A 208 -15.36 11.69 31.15
N SER A 209 -15.16 12.31 32.29
CA SER A 209 -16.09 13.31 32.88
C SER A 209 -15.79 14.75 32.48
N SER A 210 -14.69 15.00 31.76
CA SER A 210 -14.30 16.34 31.30
C SER A 210 -15.11 16.75 30.07
N GLU A 211 -15.64 17.99 30.06
CA GLU A 211 -16.29 18.63 28.89
C GLU A 211 -15.28 19.36 27.99
N LEU A 212 -13.99 19.20 28.23
CA LEU A 212 -12.93 19.90 27.55
C LEU A 212 -12.86 19.56 26.07
N THR A 213 -12.92 20.60 25.21
CA THR A 213 -12.87 20.47 23.75
C THR A 213 -11.60 21.02 23.16
N GLU A 214 -10.98 22.05 23.76
CA GLU A 214 -9.80 22.73 23.23
C GLU A 214 -8.77 23.00 24.33
N VAL A 215 -7.50 22.77 24.01
CA VAL A 215 -6.36 23.11 24.87
C VAL A 215 -5.30 23.83 24.03
N THR A 216 -4.90 25.01 24.50
CA THR A 216 -3.75 25.77 23.99
C THR A 216 -2.82 26.10 25.13
N LEU A 217 -1.57 25.61 25.05
CA LEU A 217 -0.47 25.95 25.96
C LEU A 217 0.70 26.47 25.13
N LYS A 218 1.04 27.76 25.26
CA LYS A 218 2.09 28.40 24.45
C LYS A 218 3.04 29.24 25.27
N ASN A 219 4.32 29.23 24.89
CA ASN A 219 5.34 30.11 25.46
C ASN A 219 5.40 30.03 27.00
N LEU A 220 5.44 28.80 27.53
CA LEU A 220 5.48 28.53 28.96
C LEU A 220 6.85 27.92 29.32
N PRO A 221 7.90 28.75 29.47
CA PRO A 221 9.28 28.26 29.53
C PRO A 221 9.61 27.46 30.75
N THR A 222 8.84 27.62 31.82
CA THR A 222 9.04 26.92 33.12
C THR A 222 8.05 25.80 33.39
N LEU A 223 7.04 25.62 32.49
CA LEU A 223 6.01 24.60 32.68
C LEU A 223 6.62 23.20 32.67
N ILE A 224 6.31 22.41 33.71
CA ILE A 224 6.74 21.02 33.81
C ILE A 224 5.58 20.04 33.97
N VAL A 225 4.40 20.51 34.39
CA VAL A 225 3.21 19.67 34.55
C VAL A 225 1.98 20.41 34.05
N ALA A 226 1.19 19.75 33.18
CA ALA A 226 -0.14 20.21 32.80
C ALA A 226 -1.14 19.06 32.75
N GLY A 227 -2.43 19.38 33.05
CA GLY A 227 -3.52 18.40 33.02
C GLY A 227 -3.74 17.69 34.36
N ASN A 228 -4.11 16.42 34.36
CA ASN A 228 -4.41 15.63 35.56
C ASN A 228 -3.13 15.11 36.21
N GLY A 229 -2.41 16.00 36.88
CA GLY A 229 -1.16 15.70 37.54
C GLY A 229 -1.28 14.97 38.87
N SER A 230 -2.17 13.99 39.04
CA SER A 230 -2.26 13.17 40.24
C SER A 230 -1.26 12.02 40.29
N SER A 231 -0.57 11.72 39.22
CA SER A 231 0.49 10.72 39.18
C SER A 231 1.82 11.33 39.62
N ALA A 232 2.58 10.61 40.42
CA ALA A 232 3.89 10.98 40.99
C ALA A 232 5.01 11.13 39.93
N TYR A 233 4.68 11.26 38.66
CA TYR A 233 5.61 11.40 37.53
C TYR A 233 5.63 12.85 37.06
N GLN A 234 6.63 13.51 37.52
CA GLN A 234 6.91 14.92 37.30
C GLN A 234 7.36 15.11 35.83
N ASN A 235 6.98 16.25 35.24
CA ASN A 235 7.38 16.73 33.93
C ASN A 235 6.56 16.18 32.73
N ASP A 236 5.26 15.93 32.98
CA ASP A 236 4.33 15.42 31.94
C ASP A 236 3.22 16.40 31.58
N ILE A 237 2.74 16.33 30.33
CA ILE A 237 1.45 16.87 29.91
C ILE A 237 0.49 15.70 29.73
N VAL A 238 -0.63 15.71 30.45
CA VAL A 238 -1.58 14.59 30.46
C VAL A 238 -3.02 15.09 30.30
N PHE A 239 -3.59 14.84 29.11
CA PHE A 239 -5.00 15.07 28.80
C PHE A 239 -5.69 13.79 28.28
N SER A 240 -5.12 12.64 28.55
CA SER A 240 -5.63 11.34 28.10
C SER A 240 -7.06 11.05 28.54
N SER A 241 -7.77 10.23 27.73
CA SER A 241 -9.14 9.78 28.01
C SER A 241 -10.16 10.93 28.18
N THR A 242 -9.97 12.02 27.44
CA THR A 242 -10.84 13.19 27.40
C THR A 242 -11.62 13.18 26.08
N PRO A 243 -12.79 12.51 26.00
CA PRO A 243 -13.43 12.15 24.71
C PRO A 243 -14.01 13.34 23.94
N GLY A 244 -14.17 14.51 24.57
CA GLY A 244 -14.56 15.75 23.90
C GLY A 244 -13.43 16.54 23.28
N LEU A 245 -12.17 16.25 23.66
CA LEU A 245 -10.99 17.03 23.28
C LEU A 245 -10.66 16.82 21.80
N SER A 246 -10.94 17.83 20.96
CA SER A 246 -10.79 17.79 19.51
C SER A 246 -9.62 18.63 19.00
N LYS A 247 -9.17 19.62 19.78
CA LYS A 247 -8.09 20.52 19.39
C LYS A 247 -7.04 20.69 20.48
N VAL A 248 -5.77 20.45 20.11
CA VAL A 248 -4.64 20.62 21.04
C VAL A 248 -3.50 21.37 20.37
N ILE A 249 -3.03 22.45 21.00
CA ILE A 249 -1.87 23.22 20.57
C ILE A 249 -0.88 23.33 21.76
N LEU A 250 0.29 22.73 21.61
CA LEU A 250 1.40 22.76 22.58
C LEU A 250 2.64 23.35 21.87
N GLU A 251 3.02 24.56 22.23
CA GLU A 251 4.14 25.23 21.56
C GLU A 251 5.11 25.91 22.56
N ASN A 252 6.40 25.79 22.28
CA ASN A 252 7.44 26.42 23.09
C ASN A 252 7.35 26.06 24.58
N LEU A 253 7.40 24.78 24.89
CA LEU A 253 7.37 24.23 26.24
C LEU A 253 8.68 23.51 26.58
N PRO A 254 9.82 24.21 26.68
CA PRO A 254 11.15 23.60 26.71
C PRO A 254 11.50 22.89 28.03
N SER A 255 10.70 23.07 29.09
CA SER A 255 10.92 22.42 30.38
C SER A 255 10.22 21.09 30.53
N ILE A 256 9.23 20.77 29.68
CA ILE A 256 8.61 19.43 29.62
C ILE A 256 9.66 18.42 29.17
N SER A 257 9.92 17.39 29.96
CA SER A 257 11.04 16.48 29.71
C SER A 257 10.70 14.99 29.72
N SER A 258 9.49 14.57 30.06
CA SER A 258 9.11 13.16 30.11
C SER A 258 8.15 12.81 29.00
N SER A 259 6.85 13.06 29.15
CA SER A 259 5.90 12.65 28.16
C SER A 259 4.80 13.69 27.86
N VAL A 260 4.26 13.58 26.64
CA VAL A 260 2.97 14.16 26.24
C VAL A 260 2.00 13.01 26.02
N ARG A 261 0.90 12.99 26.79
CA ARG A 261 -0.14 11.95 26.73
C ARG A 261 -1.48 12.55 26.38
N LEU A 262 -1.96 12.25 25.20
CA LEU A 262 -3.20 12.75 24.61
C LEU A 262 -4.03 11.58 24.04
N ASP A 263 -3.80 10.36 24.52
CA ASP A 263 -4.47 9.17 24.02
C ASP A 263 -5.95 9.11 24.43
N ARG A 264 -6.76 8.42 23.62
CA ARG A 264 -8.20 8.21 23.87
C ARG A 264 -8.98 9.51 24.01
N CYS A 265 -8.78 10.42 23.08
CA CYS A 265 -9.54 11.66 22.92
C CYS A 265 -10.29 11.64 21.58
N ALA A 266 -10.65 12.81 21.06
CA ALA A 266 -11.24 12.95 19.73
C ALA A 266 -10.47 13.97 18.88
N ILE A 267 -9.15 14.05 19.08
CA ILE A 267 -8.30 15.08 18.49
C ILE A 267 -8.28 14.95 16.96
N GLU A 268 -8.69 16.02 16.29
CA GLU A 268 -8.65 16.23 14.85
C GLU A 268 -7.57 17.25 14.47
N GLU A 269 -7.40 18.30 15.29
CA GLU A 269 -6.40 19.36 15.11
C GLU A 269 -5.32 19.27 16.19
N LEU A 270 -4.08 18.91 15.80
CA LEU A 270 -2.96 18.72 16.69
C LEU A 270 -1.74 19.53 16.23
N VAL A 271 -1.19 20.34 17.14
CA VAL A 271 0.11 20.97 16.99
C VAL A 271 0.94 20.69 18.23
N ILE A 272 2.09 20.07 18.08
CA ILE A 272 3.10 19.88 19.12
C ILE A 272 4.42 20.34 18.55
N ASN A 273 4.84 21.57 18.90
CA ASN A 273 6.01 22.20 18.32
C ASN A 273 6.97 22.74 19.37
N ASN A 274 8.25 22.50 19.19
CA ASN A 274 9.32 22.96 20.05
C ASN A 274 9.19 22.52 21.54
N LEU A 275 9.10 21.19 21.73
CA LEU A 275 9.25 20.52 23.03
C LEU A 275 10.54 19.66 23.01
N PRO A 276 11.72 20.25 23.04
CA PRO A 276 12.97 19.59 22.66
C PRO A 276 13.49 18.53 23.66
N LYS A 277 12.87 18.42 24.84
CA LYS A 277 13.27 17.45 25.87
C LYS A 277 12.26 16.30 26.03
N VAL A 278 11.10 16.38 25.41
CA VAL A 278 10.08 15.31 25.48
C VAL A 278 10.63 14.04 24.86
N SER A 279 10.59 12.94 25.61
CA SER A 279 11.09 11.63 25.15
C SER A 279 10.00 10.73 24.58
N MET A 280 8.75 10.88 25.00
CA MET A 280 7.61 10.10 24.55
C MET A 280 6.41 10.98 24.22
N VAL A 281 5.77 10.71 23.06
CA VAL A 281 4.47 11.28 22.67
C VAL A 281 3.50 10.13 22.45
N ASN A 282 2.36 10.17 23.14
CA ASN A 282 1.25 9.23 22.94
C ASN A 282 0.00 9.98 22.51
N ILE A 283 -0.38 9.81 21.25
CA ILE A 283 -1.56 10.39 20.60
C ILE A 283 -2.48 9.30 20.04
N SER A 284 -2.37 8.09 20.57
CA SER A 284 -3.17 6.95 20.10
C SER A 284 -4.66 7.14 20.38
N ASN A 285 -5.51 6.50 19.60
CA ASN A 285 -6.96 6.51 19.73
C ASN A 285 -7.53 7.95 19.67
N ASN A 286 -7.32 8.58 18.53
CA ASN A 286 -7.80 9.92 18.16
C ASN A 286 -8.35 9.91 16.72
N LYS A 287 -8.53 11.07 16.11
CA LYS A 287 -9.00 11.25 14.74
C LYS A 287 -7.96 12.00 13.88
N ILE A 288 -6.69 11.84 14.18
CA ILE A 288 -5.59 12.54 13.53
C ILE A 288 -5.39 11.96 12.12
N THR A 289 -5.36 12.83 11.12
CA THR A 289 -5.19 12.45 9.71
C THR A 289 -3.78 12.69 9.17
N THR A 290 -3.02 13.62 9.78
CA THR A 290 -1.65 13.97 9.40
C THR A 290 -0.76 14.13 10.62
N LEU A 291 0.54 13.91 10.45
CA LEU A 291 1.56 14.11 11.50
C LEU A 291 2.42 15.37 11.26
N GLU A 292 2.05 16.22 10.33
CA GLU A 292 2.73 17.49 10.04
C GLU A 292 2.82 18.43 11.25
N GLY A 293 1.83 18.38 12.14
CA GLY A 293 1.81 19.21 13.36
C GLY A 293 2.81 18.79 14.44
N LEU A 294 3.63 17.75 14.23
CA LEU A 294 4.65 17.29 15.18
C LEU A 294 6.03 17.80 14.76
N GLU A 295 6.44 18.97 15.29
CA GLU A 295 7.67 19.64 14.89
C GLU A 295 8.65 19.85 16.04
N ASN A 296 9.95 19.88 15.70
CA ASN A 296 11.01 20.23 16.65
C ASN A 296 11.00 19.40 17.95
N LEU A 297 10.74 18.09 17.81
CA LEU A 297 10.68 17.11 18.88
C LEU A 297 11.97 16.28 18.93
N SER A 298 13.11 16.94 19.08
CA SER A 298 14.44 16.35 18.88
C SER A 298 14.86 15.28 19.89
N ALA A 299 14.17 15.15 21.04
CA ALA A 299 14.44 14.12 22.05
C ALA A 299 13.49 12.93 21.99
N VAL A 300 12.42 12.99 21.19
CA VAL A 300 11.43 11.90 21.12
C VAL A 300 12.07 10.63 20.61
N ASN A 301 12.01 9.59 21.45
CA ASN A 301 12.48 8.24 21.12
C ASN A 301 11.34 7.23 20.91
N THR A 302 10.13 7.58 21.36
CA THR A 302 8.95 6.72 21.24
C THR A 302 7.73 7.55 20.87
N LEU A 303 7.08 7.17 19.77
CA LEU A 303 5.88 7.82 19.24
C LEU A 303 4.77 6.79 19.06
N TYR A 304 3.67 6.97 19.80
CA TYR A 304 2.47 6.15 19.70
C TYR A 304 1.37 6.92 18.97
N VAL A 305 0.93 6.40 17.81
CA VAL A 305 -0.05 7.00 16.91
C VAL A 305 -1.16 6.00 16.56
N SER A 306 -1.16 4.82 17.18
CA SER A 306 -2.11 3.76 16.84
C SER A 306 -3.57 4.21 17.00
N GLU A 307 -4.48 3.62 16.22
CA GLU A 307 -5.91 3.93 16.26
C GLU A 307 -6.20 5.42 15.95
N ASN A 308 -5.75 5.86 14.77
CA ASN A 308 -6.01 7.18 14.18
C ASN A 308 -6.45 7.03 12.71
N LEU A 309 -6.39 8.09 11.93
CA LEU A 309 -6.80 8.15 10.53
C LEU A 309 -5.62 8.56 9.61
N VAL A 310 -4.38 8.31 10.03
CA VAL A 310 -3.17 8.69 9.28
C VAL A 310 -3.08 7.87 7.99
N THR A 311 -2.87 8.55 6.86
CA THR A 311 -2.83 7.94 5.52
C THR A 311 -1.44 7.78 4.96
N GLU A 312 -0.45 8.52 5.47
CA GLU A 312 0.94 8.52 4.99
C GLU A 312 1.93 8.89 6.10
N ILE A 313 3.21 8.53 5.90
CA ILE A 313 4.31 8.85 6.82
C ILE A 313 5.35 9.80 6.22
N GLU A 314 5.28 10.05 4.93
CA GLU A 314 6.25 10.86 4.18
C GLU A 314 6.25 12.32 4.62
N SER A 315 5.10 12.84 5.04
CA SER A 315 4.93 14.21 5.57
C SER A 315 5.51 14.42 6.97
N MET A 316 5.90 13.34 7.68
CA MET A 316 6.49 13.48 9.01
C MET A 316 7.80 14.28 9.00
N HIS A 317 7.95 15.17 9.98
CA HIS A 317 9.21 15.85 10.26
C HIS A 317 10.29 14.90 10.80
N ALA A 318 11.53 15.38 10.91
CA ALA A 318 12.64 14.58 11.40
C ALA A 318 12.56 14.34 12.93
N PHE A 319 12.73 13.09 13.33
CA PHE A 319 12.83 12.67 14.72
C PHE A 319 14.19 11.96 14.94
N PRO A 320 15.26 12.72 15.20
CA PRO A 320 16.63 12.17 15.17
C PRO A 320 16.93 11.13 16.27
N LYS A 321 16.09 11.00 17.28
CA LYS A 321 16.22 10.01 18.34
C LYS A 321 15.14 8.93 18.34
N LEU A 322 14.24 8.95 17.37
CA LEU A 322 13.12 8.00 17.31
C LEU A 322 13.65 6.56 17.16
N GLN A 323 13.25 5.71 18.09
CA GLN A 323 13.58 4.28 18.10
C GLN A 323 12.34 3.40 17.90
N LYS A 324 11.17 3.88 18.34
CA LYS A 324 9.91 3.14 18.27
C LYS A 324 8.81 3.99 17.67
N LEU A 325 8.16 3.48 16.61
CA LEU A 325 7.04 4.10 15.94
C LEU A 325 5.86 3.11 15.85
N GLU A 326 4.76 3.45 16.53
CA GLU A 326 3.52 2.67 16.55
C GLU A 326 2.44 3.37 15.74
N LEU A 327 2.11 2.83 14.56
CA LEU A 327 1.12 3.32 13.61
C LEU A 327 0.01 2.29 13.34
N GLY A 328 -0.13 1.30 14.20
CA GLY A 328 -1.16 0.28 14.03
C GLY A 328 -2.58 0.87 14.03
N TRP A 329 -3.50 0.26 13.27
CA TRP A 329 -4.90 0.70 13.20
C TRP A 329 -5.05 2.15 12.72
N ASN A 330 -4.48 2.44 11.56
CA ASN A 330 -4.60 3.70 10.83
C ASN A 330 -5.17 3.43 9.42
N ALA A 331 -5.03 4.38 8.51
CA ALA A 331 -5.51 4.29 7.14
C ALA A 331 -4.36 4.26 6.10
N LEU A 332 -3.19 3.76 6.48
CA LEU A 332 -2.04 3.66 5.58
C LEU A 332 -2.34 2.66 4.46
N THR A 333 -2.10 3.07 3.22
CA THR A 333 -2.15 2.19 2.04
C THR A 333 -0.77 1.79 1.56
N ASN A 334 0.23 2.61 1.84
CA ASN A 334 1.62 2.35 1.48
C ASN A 334 2.54 2.68 2.65
N VAL A 335 3.66 1.96 2.71
CA VAL A 335 4.80 2.31 3.55
C VAL A 335 6.01 2.41 2.65
N VAL A 336 6.50 3.63 2.47
CA VAL A 336 7.72 3.91 1.70
C VAL A 336 8.78 4.49 2.63
N MET A 337 9.88 3.78 2.78
CA MET A 337 11.04 4.20 3.56
C MET A 337 12.30 4.03 2.72
N ASP A 338 12.96 5.13 2.43
CA ASP A 338 14.16 5.22 1.64
C ASP A 338 15.30 5.90 2.42
N GLN A 339 16.35 6.30 1.75
CA GLN A 339 17.46 7.02 2.34
C GLN A 339 17.01 8.35 2.99
N VAL A 340 16.07 9.07 2.39
CA VAL A 340 15.54 10.33 2.96
C VAL A 340 14.84 10.05 4.30
N THR A 341 14.08 8.99 4.36
CA THR A 341 13.41 8.54 5.60
C THR A 341 14.42 8.08 6.64
N ALA A 342 15.51 7.42 6.22
CA ALA A 342 16.60 7.03 7.13
C ALA A 342 17.31 8.26 7.74
N GLU A 343 17.43 9.35 7.00
CA GLU A 343 17.97 10.61 7.52
C GLU A 343 17.01 11.30 8.51
N LYS A 344 15.70 11.19 8.29
CA LYS A 344 14.68 11.67 9.23
C LYS A 344 14.63 10.84 10.53
N PHE A 345 14.82 9.53 10.45
CA PHE A 345 14.68 8.58 11.56
C PHE A 345 15.92 7.67 11.73
N PRO A 346 17.13 8.23 11.92
CA PRO A 346 18.39 7.46 11.84
C PRO A 346 18.57 6.39 12.92
N LEU A 347 17.75 6.41 13.96
CA LEU A 347 17.81 5.46 15.08
C LEU A 347 16.58 4.55 15.15
N LEU A 348 15.68 4.58 14.16
CA LEU A 348 14.45 3.79 14.17
C LEU A 348 14.78 2.29 14.18
N ARG A 349 14.25 1.60 15.21
CA ARG A 349 14.46 0.17 15.45
C ARG A 349 13.21 -0.67 15.24
N THR A 350 12.09 -0.19 15.70
CA THR A 350 10.84 -0.92 15.63
C THR A 350 9.76 -0.05 15.03
N MET A 351 9.05 -0.61 14.05
CA MET A 351 7.91 0.02 13.44
C MET A 351 6.75 -0.99 13.37
N ASN A 352 5.59 -0.57 13.84
CA ASN A 352 4.36 -1.36 13.79
C ASN A 352 3.32 -0.62 12.97
N VAL A 353 2.85 -1.24 11.89
CA VAL A 353 1.82 -0.72 10.97
C VAL A 353 0.64 -1.69 10.82
N ARG A 354 0.44 -2.60 11.79
CA ARG A 354 -0.67 -3.57 11.76
C ARG A 354 -2.03 -2.88 11.82
N GLY A 355 -3.07 -3.50 11.28
CA GLY A 355 -4.42 -2.93 11.23
C GLY A 355 -4.54 -1.77 10.23
N ASN A 356 -3.71 -1.74 9.19
CA ASN A 356 -3.80 -0.80 8.08
C ASN A 356 -4.24 -1.51 6.78
N ASN A 357 -4.58 -0.75 5.75
CA ASN A 357 -5.00 -1.27 4.45
C ASN A 357 -3.84 -1.25 3.45
N LEU A 358 -2.72 -1.87 3.83
CA LEU A 358 -1.48 -1.82 3.04
C LEU A 358 -1.61 -2.57 1.71
N ILE A 359 -1.31 -1.88 0.62
CA ILE A 359 -1.21 -2.42 -0.74
C ILE A 359 0.27 -2.66 -1.08
N LYS A 360 1.16 -1.76 -0.61
CA LYS A 360 2.59 -1.81 -0.93
C LYS A 360 3.47 -1.50 0.28
N ILE A 361 4.52 -2.30 0.42
CA ILE A 361 5.62 -2.06 1.37
C ILE A 361 6.91 -1.91 0.56
N ASN A 362 7.62 -0.79 0.75
CA ASN A 362 8.92 -0.54 0.16
C ASN A 362 9.85 0.07 1.21
N ILE A 363 10.69 -0.74 1.82
CA ILE A 363 11.61 -0.32 2.89
C ILE A 363 13.04 -0.59 2.43
N GLN A 364 13.83 0.48 2.30
CA GLN A 364 15.21 0.41 1.83
C GLN A 364 16.13 1.27 2.70
N ASP A 365 17.38 0.84 2.81
CA ASP A 365 18.47 1.63 3.38
C ASP A 365 18.23 2.11 4.83
N GLN A 366 17.50 1.32 5.64
CA GLN A 366 17.22 1.63 7.04
C GLN A 366 18.25 0.95 7.96
N PRO A 367 19.31 1.65 8.43
CA PRO A 367 20.47 1.01 9.02
C PRO A 367 20.23 0.44 10.43
N LYS A 368 19.18 0.88 11.10
CA LYS A 368 18.87 0.49 12.48
C LYS A 368 17.53 -0.24 12.64
N LEU A 369 16.79 -0.44 11.55
CA LEU A 369 15.51 -1.14 11.62
C LEU A 369 15.74 -2.61 11.96
N TRP A 370 15.18 -3.04 13.07
CA TRP A 370 15.32 -4.38 13.64
C TRP A 370 14.08 -5.25 13.44
N THR A 371 12.89 -4.67 13.68
CA THR A 371 11.60 -5.33 13.43
C THR A 371 10.63 -4.42 12.70
N PHE A 372 9.86 -5.01 11.80
CA PHE A 372 8.78 -4.36 11.08
C PHE A 372 7.53 -5.24 11.17
N GLU A 373 6.48 -4.74 11.83
CA GLU A 373 5.22 -5.47 12.01
C GLU A 373 4.15 -4.94 11.05
N CYS A 374 3.59 -5.81 10.24
CA CYS A 374 2.47 -5.51 9.33
C CYS A 374 1.49 -6.69 9.31
N ASP A 375 0.29 -6.47 8.77
CA ASP A 375 -0.65 -7.55 8.56
C ASP A 375 -0.27 -8.41 7.37
N THR A 376 -0.44 -9.71 7.55
CA THR A 376 -0.30 -10.73 6.52
C THR A 376 -1.49 -11.69 6.61
N GLY A 377 -1.65 -12.55 5.61
CA GLY A 377 -2.72 -13.54 5.58
C GLY A 377 -3.90 -13.13 4.71
N SER A 378 -5.00 -13.90 4.79
CA SER A 378 -6.14 -13.81 3.87
C SER A 378 -6.92 -12.50 3.89
N SER A 379 -6.78 -11.70 4.94
CA SER A 379 -7.40 -10.37 5.07
C SER A 379 -6.50 -9.23 4.59
N SER A 380 -5.26 -9.49 4.19
CA SER A 380 -4.32 -8.49 3.71
C SER A 380 -4.58 -8.16 2.23
N GLU A 381 -4.60 -6.87 1.90
CA GLU A 381 -4.69 -6.34 0.52
C GLU A 381 -3.30 -6.18 -0.13
N LEU A 382 -2.25 -6.63 0.53
CA LEU A 382 -0.86 -6.43 0.13
C LEU A 382 -0.56 -7.13 -1.20
N THR A 383 -0.02 -6.37 -2.16
CA THR A 383 0.35 -6.84 -3.51
C THR A 383 1.84 -6.86 -3.77
N GLU A 384 2.59 -5.96 -3.14
CA GLU A 384 4.03 -5.82 -3.35
C GLU A 384 4.79 -5.63 -2.04
N VAL A 385 5.91 -6.33 -1.91
CA VAL A 385 6.87 -6.16 -0.81
C VAL A 385 8.27 -6.01 -1.36
N THR A 386 8.95 -4.93 -0.97
CA THR A 386 10.38 -4.71 -1.24
C THR A 386 11.09 -4.38 0.07
N LEU A 387 12.06 -5.20 0.45
CA LEU A 387 12.94 -5.00 1.61
C LEU A 387 14.39 -5.06 1.12
N LYS A 388 15.12 -3.94 1.21
CA LYS A 388 16.51 -3.87 0.70
C LYS A 388 17.46 -3.19 1.68
N ASN A 389 18.68 -3.69 1.76
CA ASN A 389 19.77 -3.07 2.50
C ASN A 389 19.40 -2.79 3.98
N LEU A 390 18.87 -3.79 4.66
CA LEU A 390 18.43 -3.71 6.07
C LEU A 390 19.35 -4.58 6.95
N PRO A 391 20.51 -4.05 7.36
CA PRO A 391 21.62 -4.86 7.89
C PRO A 391 21.34 -5.54 9.23
N ILE A 392 20.40 -5.03 10.01
CA ILE A 392 20.06 -5.60 11.32
C ILE A 392 18.60 -6.09 11.41
N LEU A 393 17.85 -6.06 10.31
CA LEU A 393 16.49 -6.58 10.29
C LEU A 393 16.49 -8.09 10.58
N ILE A 394 15.67 -8.51 11.55
CA ILE A 394 15.52 -9.93 11.89
C ILE A 394 14.12 -10.47 11.67
N ALA A 395 13.08 -9.64 11.82
CA ALA A 395 11.70 -10.09 11.74
C ALA A 395 10.81 -9.13 10.97
N VAL A 396 9.94 -9.70 10.12
CA VAL A 396 8.95 -8.96 9.33
C VAL A 396 7.66 -9.77 9.25
N GLY A 397 6.51 -9.06 9.29
CA GLY A 397 5.21 -9.64 9.06
C GLY A 397 4.36 -9.78 10.34
N ASN A 398 3.51 -10.80 10.40
CA ASN A 398 2.53 -10.94 11.48
C ASN A 398 3.15 -11.43 12.79
N GLY A 399 3.62 -10.50 13.61
CA GLY A 399 4.39 -10.73 14.82
C GLY A 399 3.62 -11.28 16.02
N SER A 400 2.78 -12.31 15.85
CA SER A 400 2.29 -13.08 17.02
C SER A 400 3.36 -13.99 17.62
N SER A 401 4.51 -14.12 16.96
CA SER A 401 5.71 -14.80 17.44
C SER A 401 6.91 -13.83 17.43
N ALA A 402 6.89 -12.82 18.26
CA ALA A 402 7.90 -11.75 18.34
C ALA A 402 9.33 -12.23 18.74
N TYR A 403 9.66 -13.49 18.53
CA TYR A 403 10.94 -14.10 18.91
C TYR A 403 11.50 -15.06 17.88
N GLN A 404 11.00 -15.05 16.63
CA GLN A 404 11.60 -15.83 15.55
C GLN A 404 12.13 -14.86 14.51
N ASP A 405 13.38 -15.03 14.13
CA ASP A 405 14.11 -14.23 13.14
C ASP A 405 13.60 -14.53 11.71
N ASP A 406 12.27 -14.41 11.50
CA ASP A 406 11.56 -14.85 10.30
C ASP A 406 11.03 -13.68 9.47
N ILE A 407 10.96 -13.89 8.16
CA ILE A 407 10.17 -13.07 7.23
C ILE A 407 8.93 -13.86 6.85
N VAL A 408 7.74 -13.39 7.25
CA VAL A 408 6.49 -14.13 7.09
C VAL A 408 5.42 -13.30 6.41
N PHE A 409 5.07 -13.69 5.17
CA PHE A 409 3.95 -13.14 4.40
C PHE A 409 2.99 -14.24 3.92
N SER A 410 3.00 -15.41 4.56
CA SER A 410 2.18 -16.57 4.20
C SER A 410 0.69 -16.24 4.13
N SER A 411 -0.03 -16.96 3.24
CA SER A 411 -1.48 -16.85 3.07
C SER A 411 -1.97 -15.42 2.73
N THR A 412 -1.18 -14.66 1.99
CA THR A 412 -1.50 -13.32 1.51
C THR A 412 -1.86 -13.38 0.02
N PRO A 413 -3.13 -13.63 -0.34
CA PRO A 413 -3.51 -14.05 -1.69
C PRO A 413 -3.36 -12.97 -2.77
N GLY A 414 -3.23 -11.69 -2.40
CA GLY A 414 -2.97 -10.58 -3.31
C GLY A 414 -1.48 -10.38 -3.63
N LEU A 415 -0.59 -10.95 -2.82
CA LEU A 415 0.86 -10.70 -2.92
C LEU A 415 1.45 -11.36 -4.17
N SER A 416 1.78 -10.53 -5.17
CA SER A 416 2.28 -10.98 -6.47
C SER A 416 3.77 -10.70 -6.70
N LYS A 417 4.34 -9.75 -5.94
CA LYS A 417 5.74 -9.35 -6.08
C LYS A 417 6.45 -9.27 -4.73
N VAL A 418 7.58 -9.96 -4.61
CA VAL A 418 8.42 -9.93 -3.41
C VAL A 418 9.89 -9.77 -3.80
N ILE A 419 10.53 -8.77 -3.22
CA ILE A 419 11.97 -8.51 -3.36
C ILE A 419 12.60 -8.40 -1.98
N LEU A 420 13.49 -9.32 -1.63
CA LEU A 420 14.26 -9.38 -0.39
C LEU A 420 15.74 -9.37 -0.74
N GLU A 421 16.44 -8.27 -0.47
CA GLU A 421 17.85 -8.12 -0.84
C GLU A 421 18.70 -7.56 0.30
N ASN A 422 19.88 -8.13 0.51
CA ASN A 422 20.85 -7.66 1.50
C ASN A 422 20.25 -7.58 2.91
N LEU A 423 19.73 -8.71 3.41
CA LEU A 423 19.16 -8.86 4.76
C LEU A 423 20.03 -9.84 5.59
N PRO A 424 21.27 -9.48 5.95
CA PRO A 424 22.24 -10.42 6.50
C PRO A 424 21.96 -10.87 7.94
N SER A 425 21.03 -10.24 8.63
CA SER A 425 20.68 -10.59 10.01
C SER A 425 19.49 -11.53 10.13
N THR A 426 18.62 -11.60 9.12
CA THR A 426 17.53 -12.56 9.06
C THR A 426 18.11 -13.99 9.04
N SER A 427 17.73 -14.86 9.98
CA SER A 427 18.48 -16.08 10.24
C SER A 427 17.68 -17.39 10.25
N SER A 428 16.34 -17.39 10.26
CA SER A 428 15.58 -18.62 10.37
C SER A 428 14.88 -18.98 9.08
N GLU A 429 13.71 -18.46 8.83
CA GLU A 429 12.90 -18.84 7.69
C GLU A 429 12.41 -17.63 6.87
N VAL A 430 12.22 -17.84 5.57
CA VAL A 430 11.43 -17.00 4.69
C VAL A 430 10.19 -17.80 4.31
N LYS A 431 9.01 -17.33 4.75
CA LYS A 431 7.70 -17.97 4.52
C LYS A 431 6.83 -17.09 3.65
N LEU A 432 6.59 -17.52 2.43
CA LEU A 432 5.83 -16.83 1.38
C LEU A 432 4.79 -17.77 0.73
N ASP A 433 4.37 -18.81 1.45
CA ASP A 433 3.46 -19.81 0.92
C ASP A 433 2.01 -19.30 0.83
N HIS A 434 1.20 -19.92 -0.05
CA HIS A 434 -0.20 -19.58 -0.27
C HIS A 434 -0.44 -18.10 -0.62
N CYS A 435 0.38 -17.55 -1.51
CA CYS A 435 0.24 -16.22 -2.08
C CYS A 435 -0.09 -16.31 -3.59
N ALA A 436 0.15 -15.26 -4.34
CA ALA A 436 0.00 -15.24 -5.79
C ALA A 436 1.31 -14.77 -6.46
N ILE A 437 2.46 -15.06 -5.86
CA ILE A 437 3.75 -14.52 -6.27
C ILE A 437 4.11 -14.99 -7.68
N GLU A 438 4.31 -14.01 -8.57
CA GLU A 438 4.79 -14.17 -9.94
C GLU A 438 6.25 -13.69 -10.07
N GLU A 439 6.60 -12.60 -9.38
CA GLU A 439 7.95 -12.02 -9.36
C GLU A 439 8.58 -12.18 -7.97
N LEU A 440 9.63 -13.01 -7.89
CA LEU A 440 10.34 -13.31 -6.65
C LEU A 440 11.84 -13.07 -6.80
N VAL A 441 12.39 -12.25 -5.90
CA VAL A 441 13.85 -12.09 -5.72
C VAL A 441 14.18 -12.26 -4.24
N ILE A 442 15.03 -13.22 -3.91
CA ILE A 442 15.60 -13.43 -2.57
C ILE A 442 17.09 -13.52 -2.73
N ASN A 443 17.80 -12.42 -2.48
CA ASN A 443 19.23 -12.33 -2.75
C ASN A 443 20.02 -11.82 -1.53
N ASN A 444 21.12 -12.50 -1.22
CA ASN A 444 22.03 -12.17 -0.12
C ASN A 444 21.35 -12.14 1.27
N LEU A 445 20.71 -13.25 1.62
CA LEU A 445 20.24 -13.58 2.96
C LEU A 445 21.08 -14.77 3.51
N PRO A 446 22.33 -14.56 3.89
CA PRO A 446 23.31 -15.64 4.09
C PRO A 446 23.08 -16.53 5.32
N LYS A 447 22.16 -16.15 6.21
CA LYS A 447 21.83 -16.91 7.43
C LYS A 447 20.48 -17.64 7.34
N VAL A 448 19.66 -17.34 6.36
CA VAL A 448 18.36 -18.03 6.16
C VAL A 448 18.61 -19.50 5.89
N SER A 449 17.95 -20.36 6.66
CA SER A 449 18.10 -21.82 6.60
C SER A 449 16.99 -22.53 5.83
N VAL A 450 15.80 -21.93 5.76
CA VAL A 450 14.62 -22.49 5.10
C VAL A 450 13.91 -21.44 4.27
N VAL A 451 13.55 -21.80 3.02
CA VAL A 451 12.74 -20.98 2.12
C VAL A 451 11.49 -21.76 1.76
N ILE A 452 10.31 -21.25 2.11
CA ILE A 452 9.00 -21.83 1.80
C ILE A 452 8.26 -20.87 0.87
N ILE A 453 8.10 -21.29 -0.37
CA ILE A 453 7.46 -20.52 -1.46
C ILE A 453 6.39 -21.34 -2.17
N SER A 454 5.85 -22.36 -1.48
CA SER A 454 4.83 -23.24 -2.02
C SER A 454 3.49 -22.53 -2.26
N TYR A 455 2.65 -23.08 -3.16
CA TYR A 455 1.34 -22.52 -3.52
C TYR A 455 1.41 -21.07 -4.04
N ASN A 456 2.23 -20.84 -5.06
CA ASN A 456 2.38 -19.56 -5.74
C ASN A 456 2.26 -19.72 -7.27
N LYS A 457 2.63 -18.69 -8.02
CA LYS A 457 2.65 -18.69 -9.50
C LYS A 457 4.07 -18.47 -10.04
N ILE A 458 5.08 -18.90 -9.29
CA ILE A 458 6.50 -18.72 -9.62
C ILE A 458 6.84 -19.60 -10.83
N THR A 459 7.42 -19.01 -11.86
CA THR A 459 7.81 -19.71 -13.10
C THR A 459 9.28 -20.11 -13.15
N THR A 460 10.13 -19.47 -12.35
CA THR A 460 11.58 -19.74 -12.27
C THR A 460 12.08 -19.61 -10.82
N LEU A 461 13.13 -20.34 -10.48
CA LEU A 461 13.85 -20.21 -9.20
C LEU A 461 15.14 -19.38 -9.32
N GLU A 462 15.42 -18.76 -10.45
CA GLU A 462 16.61 -17.92 -10.70
C GLU A 462 16.74 -16.76 -9.71
N GLY A 463 15.61 -16.23 -9.19
CA GLY A 463 15.62 -15.16 -8.21
C GLY A 463 16.12 -15.53 -6.81
N LEU A 464 16.48 -16.79 -6.57
CA LEU A 464 17.05 -17.27 -5.30
C LEU A 464 18.58 -17.26 -5.36
N GLU A 465 19.21 -16.21 -4.81
CA GLU A 465 20.67 -16.04 -4.92
C GLU A 465 21.36 -15.81 -3.57
N ASN A 466 22.63 -16.24 -3.48
CA ASN A 466 23.49 -15.96 -2.34
C ASN A 466 22.89 -16.37 -0.97
N LEU A 467 22.22 -17.53 -0.94
CA LEU A 467 21.59 -18.10 0.27
C LEU A 467 22.48 -19.20 0.87
N SER A 468 23.65 -18.83 1.36
CA SER A 468 24.71 -19.76 1.75
C SER A 468 24.40 -20.68 2.92
N ALA A 469 23.37 -20.40 3.72
CA ALA A 469 22.93 -21.23 4.83
C ALA A 469 21.71 -22.11 4.51
N VAL A 470 21.06 -21.90 3.37
CA VAL A 470 19.82 -22.62 3.02
C VAL A 470 20.06 -24.12 2.95
N SER A 471 19.28 -24.86 3.74
CA SER A 471 19.26 -26.31 3.80
C SER A 471 18.00 -26.94 3.21
N LYS A 472 16.90 -26.16 3.13
CA LYS A 472 15.62 -26.58 2.57
C LYS A 472 15.00 -25.48 1.71
N ILE A 473 14.58 -25.87 0.50
CA ILE A 473 13.71 -25.06 -0.37
C ILE A 473 12.42 -25.86 -0.63
N ASP A 474 11.27 -25.24 -0.38
CA ASP A 474 9.96 -25.81 -0.64
C ASP A 474 9.20 -24.93 -1.64
N ALA A 475 9.17 -25.37 -2.89
CA ALA A 475 8.51 -24.71 -4.02
C ALA A 475 7.35 -25.57 -4.57
N TYR A 476 6.73 -26.39 -3.72
CA TYR A 476 5.57 -27.20 -4.03
C TYR A 476 4.45 -26.35 -4.63
N GLU A 477 3.77 -26.86 -5.66
CA GLU A 477 2.61 -26.22 -6.31
C GLU A 477 2.88 -24.79 -6.78
N ASN A 478 3.69 -24.70 -7.83
CA ASN A 478 4.05 -23.48 -8.57
C ASN A 478 3.96 -23.75 -10.09
N LEU A 479 4.49 -22.84 -10.88
CA LEU A 479 4.53 -22.93 -12.36
C LEU A 479 5.96 -23.10 -12.90
N VAL A 480 6.88 -23.61 -12.09
CA VAL A 480 8.30 -23.75 -12.45
C VAL A 480 8.44 -24.72 -13.61
N THR A 481 9.08 -24.28 -14.69
CA THR A 481 9.29 -25.08 -15.90
C THR A 481 10.68 -25.68 -15.98
N GLU A 482 11.65 -25.05 -15.34
CA GLU A 482 13.05 -25.48 -15.36
C GLU A 482 13.77 -25.17 -14.04
N ILE A 483 14.78 -25.97 -13.73
CA ILE A 483 15.66 -25.80 -12.56
C ILE A 483 17.14 -25.88 -12.96
N GLU A 484 17.45 -25.73 -14.26
CA GLU A 484 18.83 -25.76 -14.77
C GLU A 484 19.67 -24.58 -14.25
N ASN A 485 19.02 -23.43 -14.01
CA ASN A 485 19.62 -22.20 -13.54
C ASN A 485 19.49 -22.01 -12.01
N LEU A 486 19.20 -23.08 -11.28
CA LEU A 486 19.17 -23.01 -9.82
C LEU A 486 20.61 -22.80 -9.31
N HIS A 487 20.82 -21.66 -8.64
CA HIS A 487 22.14 -21.30 -8.12
C HIS A 487 22.68 -22.33 -7.11
N ALA A 488 23.99 -22.32 -6.92
CA ALA A 488 24.65 -23.20 -5.96
C ALA A 488 24.29 -22.83 -4.52
N PHE A 489 23.63 -23.76 -3.83
CA PHE A 489 23.34 -23.67 -2.41
C PHE A 489 24.18 -24.70 -1.64
N PRO A 490 25.32 -24.31 -1.08
CA PRO A 490 26.32 -25.28 -0.55
C PRO A 490 25.82 -26.13 0.60
N LYS A 491 24.69 -25.77 1.23
CA LYS A 491 24.10 -26.51 2.35
C LYS A 491 22.72 -27.09 2.03
N LEU A 492 22.23 -26.99 0.80
CA LEU A 492 20.90 -27.48 0.42
C LEU A 492 20.85 -29.02 0.51
N GLN A 493 20.03 -29.52 1.41
CA GLN A 493 19.80 -30.95 1.64
C GLN A 493 18.47 -31.42 1.04
N THR A 494 17.47 -30.55 1.04
CA THR A 494 16.11 -30.89 0.59
C THR A 494 15.59 -29.87 -0.40
N LEU A 495 15.15 -30.33 -1.57
CA LEU A 495 14.44 -29.54 -2.58
C LEU A 495 13.11 -30.22 -2.89
N THR A 496 12.00 -29.49 -2.70
CA THR A 496 10.65 -29.94 -3.05
C THR A 496 10.13 -29.06 -4.18
N VAL A 497 9.83 -29.67 -5.33
CA VAL A 497 9.29 -29.01 -6.53
C VAL A 497 8.11 -29.82 -7.11
N ASP A 498 7.37 -30.54 -6.26
CA ASP A 498 6.20 -31.29 -6.69
C ASP A 498 5.12 -30.36 -7.23
N ASN A 499 4.24 -30.86 -8.12
CA ASN A 499 3.15 -30.12 -8.72
C ASN A 499 3.60 -28.84 -9.45
N ASN A 500 4.61 -28.98 -10.31
CA ASN A 500 5.14 -27.92 -11.18
C ASN A 500 5.06 -28.36 -12.66
N HIS A 501 5.87 -27.79 -13.53
CA HIS A 501 5.89 -28.05 -14.98
C HIS A 501 7.27 -28.50 -15.47
N ILE A 502 8.10 -29.05 -14.59
CA ILE A 502 9.48 -29.43 -14.86
C ILE A 502 9.53 -30.67 -15.76
N SER A 503 10.20 -30.54 -16.89
CA SER A 503 10.43 -31.66 -17.82
C SER A 503 11.84 -32.25 -17.74
N VAL A 504 12.80 -31.51 -17.14
CA VAL A 504 14.19 -31.93 -17.06
C VAL A 504 14.74 -31.75 -15.65
N LEU A 505 15.25 -32.84 -15.07
CA LEU A 505 16.16 -32.79 -13.92
C LEU A 505 17.59 -32.79 -14.44
N PRO A 506 18.32 -31.64 -14.35
CA PRO A 506 19.64 -31.52 -14.95
C PRO A 506 20.73 -32.19 -14.10
N THR A 507 21.77 -32.66 -14.73
CA THR A 507 22.95 -33.25 -14.04
C THR A 507 23.73 -32.20 -13.23
N SER A 508 23.66 -30.91 -13.62
CA SER A 508 24.24 -29.77 -12.89
C SER A 508 23.69 -29.63 -11.47
N LEU A 509 22.43 -29.97 -11.26
CA LEU A 509 21.75 -29.85 -9.96
C LEU A 509 22.57 -30.48 -8.81
N LYS A 510 23.16 -31.67 -9.02
CA LYS A 510 23.98 -32.33 -8.02
C LYS A 510 25.38 -31.72 -7.88
N THR A 511 25.98 -31.29 -8.98
CA THR A 511 27.33 -30.71 -8.96
C THR A 511 27.33 -29.35 -8.28
N GLU A 512 26.27 -28.56 -8.46
CA GLU A 512 26.11 -27.25 -7.86
C GLU A 512 25.60 -27.34 -6.41
N ASN A 513 24.85 -28.39 -6.06
CA ASN A 513 24.33 -28.64 -4.73
C ASN A 513 24.84 -29.97 -4.14
N PRO A 514 26.13 -30.04 -3.76
CA PRO A 514 26.81 -31.31 -3.47
C PRO A 514 26.26 -32.07 -2.25
N VAL A 515 25.60 -31.40 -1.32
CA VAL A 515 24.99 -32.03 -0.12
C VAL A 515 23.50 -32.34 -0.29
N LEU A 516 22.94 -32.13 -1.48
CA LEU A 516 21.54 -32.48 -1.79
C LEU A 516 21.35 -33.99 -1.67
N THR A 517 20.43 -34.40 -0.79
CA THR A 517 20.10 -35.79 -0.49
C THR A 517 18.64 -36.15 -0.73
N THR A 518 17.77 -35.17 -0.77
CA THR A 518 16.32 -35.36 -0.97
C THR A 518 15.81 -34.42 -2.05
N LEU A 519 15.23 -34.99 -3.11
CA LEU A 519 14.60 -34.25 -4.20
C LEU A 519 13.21 -34.82 -4.46
N SER A 520 12.17 -34.05 -4.19
CA SER A 520 10.80 -34.41 -4.56
C SER A 520 10.40 -33.58 -5.79
N ALA A 521 10.09 -34.26 -6.90
CA ALA A 521 9.66 -33.65 -8.16
C ALA A 521 8.48 -34.44 -8.76
N MET A 522 7.49 -34.74 -7.91
CA MET A 522 6.32 -35.53 -8.29
C MET A 522 5.24 -34.70 -8.98
N ASN A 523 4.37 -35.37 -9.73
CA ASN A 523 3.16 -34.79 -10.31
C ASN A 523 3.41 -33.58 -11.23
N GLN A 524 4.47 -33.62 -12.03
CA GLN A 524 4.72 -32.56 -13.00
C GLN A 524 3.63 -32.54 -14.08
N THR A 525 3.16 -31.36 -14.49
CA THR A 525 2.16 -31.19 -15.54
C THR A 525 2.78 -30.43 -16.71
N ILE A 526 3.14 -31.16 -17.78
CA ILE A 526 3.83 -30.59 -18.93
C ILE A 526 2.86 -30.51 -20.09
N THR A 527 2.60 -29.34 -20.62
CA THR A 527 1.75 -29.12 -21.80
C THR A 527 2.60 -28.62 -22.95
N LEU A 528 2.62 -29.41 -24.04
CA LEU A 528 3.36 -29.06 -25.25
C LEU A 528 2.56 -28.10 -26.12
N LYS A 529 3.21 -27.49 -27.12
CA LYS A 529 2.54 -26.66 -28.14
C LYS A 529 1.60 -27.50 -28.97
N GLN A 530 0.41 -26.98 -29.31
CA GLN A 530 -0.55 -27.66 -30.15
C GLN A 530 0.06 -28.05 -31.51
N LYS A 531 -0.20 -29.27 -31.96
CA LYS A 531 0.14 -29.78 -33.29
C LYS A 531 -1.09 -29.99 -34.11
N VAL A 532 -1.05 -29.57 -35.39
CA VAL A 532 -2.02 -29.94 -36.40
C VAL A 532 -1.57 -31.28 -37.00
N ILE A 533 -2.47 -32.25 -37.02
CA ILE A 533 -2.18 -33.61 -37.50
C ILE A 533 -3.06 -33.99 -38.71
N VAL A 534 -2.46 -34.60 -39.69
CA VAL A 534 -3.11 -35.15 -40.89
C VAL A 534 -2.80 -36.63 -41.11
N SER A 535 -1.96 -37.20 -40.24
CA SER A 535 -1.49 -38.59 -40.28
C SER A 535 -1.08 -39.01 -38.85
N ASP A 536 -0.51 -40.22 -38.70
CA ASP A 536 0.02 -40.72 -37.45
C ASP A 536 0.90 -39.66 -36.76
N LEU A 537 0.72 -39.50 -35.45
CA LEU A 537 1.53 -38.61 -34.64
C LEU A 537 2.71 -39.41 -34.06
N VAL A 538 3.92 -38.91 -34.25
CA VAL A 538 5.12 -39.36 -33.55
C VAL A 538 5.68 -38.21 -32.74
N LEU A 539 5.94 -38.48 -31.47
CA LEU A 539 6.48 -37.50 -30.50
C LEU A 539 7.73 -38.06 -29.84
N ASP A 540 8.82 -37.31 -29.89
CA ASP A 540 10.01 -37.64 -29.11
C ASP A 540 9.75 -37.40 -27.62
N ASN A 541 10.19 -38.31 -26.78
CA ASN A 541 10.16 -38.12 -25.33
C ASN A 541 11.35 -37.28 -24.89
N GLU A 542 11.09 -36.02 -24.53
CA GLU A 542 12.12 -35.05 -24.10
C GLU A 542 12.26 -34.98 -22.57
N VAL A 543 11.47 -35.74 -21.81
CA VAL A 543 11.53 -35.75 -20.35
C VAL A 543 12.80 -36.47 -19.87
N LYS A 544 13.64 -35.74 -19.13
CA LYS A 544 14.96 -36.24 -18.68
C LYS A 544 15.11 -36.23 -17.18
N ASN A 545 15.61 -37.31 -16.64
CA ASN A 545 15.93 -37.54 -15.25
C ASN A 545 17.44 -37.67 -15.11
N PHE A 546 18.15 -36.63 -14.72
CA PHE A 546 19.63 -36.56 -14.67
C PHE A 546 20.29 -37.05 -15.96
N GLY A 547 19.83 -36.50 -17.09
CA GLY A 547 20.36 -36.79 -18.42
C GLY A 547 19.81 -38.07 -19.07
N GLN A 548 19.14 -38.95 -18.33
CA GLN A 548 18.48 -40.15 -18.85
C GLN A 548 17.05 -39.84 -19.28
N ILE A 549 16.64 -40.28 -20.49
CA ILE A 549 15.24 -40.14 -20.95
C ILE A 549 14.36 -41.06 -20.13
N THR A 550 13.25 -40.53 -19.59
CA THR A 550 12.29 -41.33 -18.80
C THR A 550 11.49 -42.29 -19.68
N THR A 551 10.94 -43.33 -19.05
CA THR A 551 10.06 -44.27 -19.75
C THR A 551 8.61 -43.77 -19.75
N ALA A 552 8.04 -43.57 -20.95
CA ALA A 552 6.61 -43.25 -21.08
C ALA A 552 5.73 -44.43 -20.69
N LYS A 553 4.74 -44.15 -19.83
CA LYS A 553 3.76 -45.11 -19.30
C LYS A 553 2.35 -44.54 -19.41
N SER A 554 1.34 -45.38 -19.21
CA SER A 554 -0.07 -44.94 -19.21
C SER A 554 -0.42 -44.05 -20.40
N ILE A 555 -0.04 -44.44 -21.61
CA ILE A 555 -0.19 -43.68 -22.82
C ILE A 555 -1.66 -43.70 -23.23
N SER A 556 -2.27 -42.53 -23.45
CA SER A 556 -3.67 -42.42 -23.89
C SER A 556 -3.88 -42.92 -25.31
N ASN A 557 -5.14 -43.18 -25.71
CA ASN A 557 -5.56 -43.41 -27.08
C ASN A 557 -4.74 -44.51 -27.81
N LYS A 558 -4.44 -45.60 -27.11
CA LYS A 558 -3.69 -46.78 -27.62
C LYS A 558 -2.28 -46.43 -28.19
N GLY A 559 -1.69 -45.31 -27.75
CA GLY A 559 -0.32 -45.00 -28.15
C GLY A 559 0.68 -46.00 -27.70
N THR A 560 1.79 -46.15 -28.41
CA THR A 560 2.88 -47.07 -28.11
C THR A 560 4.19 -46.30 -27.91
N TYR A 561 5.08 -46.84 -27.03
CA TYR A 561 6.39 -46.30 -26.73
C TYR A 561 7.49 -47.23 -27.19
N GLN A 562 8.40 -46.76 -28.02
CA GLN A 562 9.57 -47.49 -28.49
C GLN A 562 10.69 -46.53 -28.90
N ASN A 563 11.94 -46.86 -28.57
CA ASN A 563 13.11 -46.04 -28.97
C ASN A 563 13.00 -44.56 -28.58
N ASN A 564 12.52 -44.27 -27.37
CA ASN A 564 12.28 -42.92 -26.87
C ASN A 564 11.25 -42.08 -27.64
N GLN A 565 10.42 -42.71 -28.46
CA GLN A 565 9.33 -42.09 -29.21
C GLN A 565 7.98 -42.66 -28.79
N ILE A 566 6.97 -41.83 -28.74
CA ILE A 566 5.59 -42.20 -28.56
C ILE A 566 4.88 -42.04 -29.93
N LYS A 567 4.20 -43.09 -30.35
CA LYS A 567 3.45 -43.10 -31.61
C LYS A 567 1.98 -43.36 -31.34
N TRP A 568 1.14 -42.53 -31.97
CA TRP A 568 -0.32 -42.70 -32.07
C TRP A 568 -0.74 -42.86 -33.51
N LEU A 569 -1.65 -43.79 -33.79
CA LEU A 569 -2.26 -43.93 -35.11
C LEU A 569 -3.30 -42.81 -35.30
N PHE A 570 -3.35 -42.21 -36.46
CA PHE A 570 -4.26 -41.11 -36.80
C PHE A 570 -5.73 -41.47 -36.48
N GLU A 571 -6.14 -42.68 -36.84
CA GLU A 571 -7.50 -43.19 -36.64
C GLU A 571 -7.92 -43.21 -35.14
N ASP A 572 -7.00 -43.44 -34.24
CA ASP A 572 -7.26 -43.47 -32.79
C ASP A 572 -7.30 -42.09 -32.16
N ILE A 573 -6.78 -41.02 -32.83
CA ILE A 573 -6.62 -39.68 -32.23
C ILE A 573 -7.31 -38.58 -32.99
N LYS A 574 -7.80 -38.78 -34.22
CA LYS A 574 -8.43 -37.76 -35.07
C LYS A 574 -9.66 -37.07 -34.48
N SER A 575 -10.29 -37.66 -33.45
CA SER A 575 -11.51 -37.19 -32.80
C SER A 575 -11.28 -36.63 -31.38
N VAL A 576 -10.03 -36.52 -30.92
CA VAL A 576 -9.69 -35.99 -29.61
C VAL A 576 -8.88 -34.70 -29.74
N ASN A 577 -8.92 -33.85 -28.76
CA ASN A 577 -8.22 -32.55 -28.75
C ASN A 577 -6.81 -32.62 -28.14
N ALA A 578 -6.48 -33.74 -27.50
CA ALA A 578 -5.15 -33.96 -26.92
C ALA A 578 -4.87 -35.46 -26.74
N VAL A 579 -3.59 -35.81 -26.71
CA VAL A 579 -3.07 -37.12 -26.24
C VAL A 579 -2.09 -36.87 -25.13
N ASP A 580 -1.89 -37.89 -24.28
CA ASP A 580 -1.01 -37.79 -23.13
C ASP A 580 -0.28 -39.09 -22.80
N TYR A 581 0.80 -38.94 -22.02
CA TYR A 581 1.48 -40.03 -21.39
C TYR A 581 1.98 -39.65 -20.00
N GLN A 582 2.23 -40.61 -19.14
CA GLN A 582 2.79 -40.40 -17.81
C GLN A 582 4.21 -40.94 -17.72
N PHE A 583 4.95 -40.44 -16.76
CA PHE A 583 6.25 -40.98 -16.34
C PHE A 583 6.32 -41.02 -14.82
N SER A 584 7.01 -42.00 -14.27
CA SER A 584 7.24 -42.10 -12.82
C SER A 584 8.44 -43.01 -12.57
N GLU A 585 9.52 -42.42 -12.07
CA GLU A 585 10.78 -43.13 -11.81
C GLU A 585 11.45 -42.59 -10.55
N PRO A 586 12.28 -43.37 -9.86
CA PRO A 586 13.20 -42.82 -8.88
C PRO A 586 14.13 -41.81 -9.52
N VAL A 587 14.60 -40.81 -8.77
CA VAL A 587 15.64 -39.91 -9.21
C VAL A 587 16.88 -40.70 -9.61
N GLN A 588 17.42 -40.48 -10.81
CA GLN A 588 18.54 -41.25 -11.41
C GLN A 588 19.93 -40.79 -10.96
N GLU A 589 20.03 -40.23 -9.75
CA GLU A 589 21.27 -39.87 -9.09
C GLU A 589 21.38 -40.65 -7.79
N ALA A 590 22.35 -41.55 -7.71
CA ALA A 590 22.46 -42.56 -6.64
C ALA A 590 22.53 -42.00 -5.21
N THR A 591 22.96 -40.76 -5.06
CA THR A 591 23.12 -40.08 -3.76
C THR A 591 21.89 -39.27 -3.37
N ILE A 592 20.87 -39.18 -4.22
CA ILE A 592 19.67 -38.39 -4.01
C ILE A 592 18.47 -39.35 -3.90
N GLN A 593 17.71 -39.26 -2.79
CA GLN A 593 16.45 -39.97 -2.63
C GLN A 593 15.31 -39.11 -3.15
N GLY A 594 14.40 -39.70 -3.90
CA GLY A 594 13.19 -39.04 -4.38
C GLY A 594 12.58 -39.68 -5.60
N THR A 595 11.55 -39.05 -6.10
CA THR A 595 10.76 -39.50 -7.25
C THR A 595 10.58 -38.34 -8.23
N PHE A 596 10.78 -38.65 -9.52
CA PHE A 596 10.43 -37.74 -10.63
C PHE A 596 9.25 -38.35 -11.38
N SER A 597 8.10 -37.70 -11.36
CA SER A 597 6.89 -38.19 -11.99
C SER A 597 6.03 -37.06 -12.53
N GLY A 598 5.23 -37.37 -13.54
CA GLY A 598 4.33 -36.37 -14.11
C GLY A 598 3.55 -36.88 -15.32
N LYS A 599 2.86 -35.98 -15.94
CA LYS A 599 2.04 -36.16 -17.13
C LYS A 599 2.44 -35.17 -18.21
N VAL A 600 2.68 -35.65 -19.41
CA VAL A 600 2.90 -34.84 -20.60
C VAL A 600 1.65 -34.87 -21.46
N THR A 601 1.10 -33.71 -21.78
CA THR A 601 -0.08 -33.54 -22.65
C THR A 601 0.36 -32.86 -23.94
N GLN A 602 0.04 -33.47 -25.09
CA GLN A 602 0.20 -32.92 -26.41
C GLN A 602 -1.18 -32.52 -26.94
N PRO A 603 -1.54 -31.22 -26.94
CA PRO A 603 -2.74 -30.74 -27.65
C PRO A 603 -2.60 -30.99 -29.15
N ILE A 604 -3.68 -31.49 -29.77
CA ILE A 604 -3.72 -31.78 -31.20
C ILE A 604 -4.99 -31.20 -31.83
N LYS A 605 -4.89 -30.87 -33.10
CA LYS A 605 -6.03 -30.54 -33.98
C LYS A 605 -5.95 -31.39 -35.22
N ALA A 606 -6.89 -32.31 -35.40
CA ALA A 606 -6.98 -33.06 -36.66
C ALA A 606 -7.44 -32.12 -37.76
N SER A 607 -6.75 -32.20 -38.88
CA SER A 607 -7.08 -31.44 -40.08
C SER A 607 -7.03 -32.35 -41.31
N LYS A 608 -7.51 -31.90 -42.44
CA LYS A 608 -7.42 -32.61 -43.70
C LYS A 608 -6.43 -31.92 -44.62
N VAL A 609 -5.76 -32.72 -45.43
CA VAL A 609 -4.93 -32.16 -46.52
C VAL A 609 -5.86 -31.65 -47.62
N PRO A 610 -5.86 -30.37 -47.97
CA PRO A 610 -6.67 -29.87 -49.05
C PRO A 610 -6.27 -30.51 -50.37
N VAL A 611 -7.23 -30.65 -51.29
CA VAL A 611 -7.00 -31.18 -52.63
C VAL A 611 -7.31 -30.11 -53.63
N ILE A 612 -6.35 -29.82 -54.49
CA ILE A 612 -6.52 -28.91 -55.63
C ILE A 612 -7.00 -29.73 -56.83
N SER A 613 -8.08 -29.29 -57.48
CA SER A 613 -8.56 -29.81 -58.76
C SER A 613 -8.58 -28.66 -59.77
N ALA A 614 -7.97 -28.85 -60.96
CA ALA A 614 -7.95 -27.88 -62.04
C ALA A 614 -7.77 -28.58 -63.32
N ASP A 615 -8.17 -27.92 -64.42
CA ASP A 615 -7.86 -28.37 -65.82
C ASP A 615 -6.34 -28.31 -66.02
N ALA A 616 -5.77 -29.32 -66.68
CA ALA A 616 -4.32 -29.48 -66.83
C ALA A 616 -3.68 -28.45 -67.77
N GLU A 617 -4.45 -27.90 -68.66
CA GLU A 617 -4.00 -27.00 -69.75
C GLU A 617 -5.00 -25.87 -69.98
N MET A 618 -4.49 -24.66 -70.27
CA MET A 618 -5.31 -23.52 -70.67
C MET A 618 -4.65 -22.79 -71.89
N ASN A 619 -5.47 -22.30 -72.77
CA ASN A 619 -5.01 -21.56 -73.96
C ASN A 619 -5.53 -20.13 -73.93
N TYR A 620 -4.63 -19.16 -74.08
CA TYR A 620 -4.99 -17.74 -74.20
C TYR A 620 -4.43 -17.11 -75.51
N PRO A 621 -5.12 -16.15 -76.03
CA PRO A 621 -4.59 -15.35 -77.18
C PRO A 621 -3.40 -14.49 -76.71
N LYS A 622 -2.48 -14.20 -77.60
CA LYS A 622 -1.39 -13.27 -77.38
C LYS A 622 -1.93 -11.86 -77.09
N ASN A 623 -1.30 -11.17 -76.13
CA ASN A 623 -1.63 -9.82 -75.66
C ASN A 623 -2.99 -9.69 -74.95
N GLU A 624 -3.56 -10.78 -74.47
CA GLU A 624 -4.69 -10.75 -73.52
C GLU A 624 -4.27 -10.28 -72.19
N THR A 625 -5.23 -9.82 -71.39
CA THR A 625 -4.98 -9.47 -69.94
C THR A 625 -5.92 -10.31 -69.10
N VAL A 626 -5.37 -11.24 -68.32
CA VAL A 626 -6.12 -12.17 -67.50
C VAL A 626 -5.62 -11.98 -66.07
N SER A 627 -6.52 -11.75 -65.13
CA SER A 627 -6.19 -11.73 -63.71
C SER A 627 -6.08 -13.15 -63.10
N GLU A 628 -5.37 -13.35 -62.02
CA GLU A 628 -5.30 -14.65 -61.36
C GLU A 628 -6.69 -15.21 -61.03
N ALA A 629 -7.63 -14.37 -60.60
CA ALA A 629 -9.00 -14.79 -60.29
C ALA A 629 -9.77 -15.26 -61.55
N ALA A 630 -9.55 -14.65 -62.74
CA ALA A 630 -10.11 -15.11 -64.00
C ALA A 630 -9.45 -16.43 -64.45
N PHE A 631 -8.12 -16.51 -64.33
CA PHE A 631 -7.39 -17.76 -64.62
C PHE A 631 -7.93 -18.94 -63.80
N PHE A 632 -8.13 -18.78 -62.45
CA PHE A 632 -8.72 -19.83 -61.62
C PHE A 632 -10.10 -20.28 -62.14
N LYS A 633 -10.92 -19.36 -62.56
CA LYS A 633 -12.23 -19.68 -63.15
C LYS A 633 -12.10 -20.44 -64.47
N ASP A 634 -11.20 -20.00 -65.32
CA ASP A 634 -11.02 -20.55 -66.67
C ASP A 634 -10.49 -21.99 -66.65
N ILE A 635 -9.61 -22.30 -65.66
CA ILE A 635 -9.10 -23.66 -65.45
C ILE A 635 -10.01 -24.49 -64.55
N SER A 636 -11.23 -24.02 -64.23
CA SER A 636 -12.16 -24.71 -63.35
C SER A 636 -11.51 -25.05 -61.94
N ALA A 637 -10.61 -24.19 -61.50
CA ALA A 637 -9.88 -24.48 -60.27
C ALA A 637 -10.79 -24.50 -59.04
N SER A 638 -10.64 -25.52 -58.23
CA SER A 638 -11.36 -25.69 -56.98
C SER A 638 -10.46 -26.32 -55.93
N VAL A 639 -10.79 -26.07 -54.67
CA VAL A 639 -10.06 -26.65 -53.53
C VAL A 639 -11.04 -27.14 -52.48
N THR A 640 -10.66 -28.21 -51.80
CA THR A 640 -11.43 -28.77 -50.68
C THR A 640 -11.05 -28.07 -49.36
N ASP A 641 -11.88 -28.34 -48.30
CA ASP A 641 -11.58 -28.01 -46.89
C ASP A 641 -11.30 -26.50 -46.65
N ASP A 642 -12.09 -25.65 -47.36
CA ASP A 642 -12.07 -24.17 -47.24
C ASP A 642 -10.67 -23.55 -47.41
N ALA A 643 -9.79 -24.22 -48.17
CA ALA A 643 -8.44 -23.75 -48.35
C ALA A 643 -8.38 -22.52 -49.28
N THR A 644 -7.43 -21.66 -49.06
CA THR A 644 -7.13 -20.53 -49.95
C THR A 644 -6.22 -20.97 -51.07
N LEU A 645 -6.70 -20.83 -52.31
CA LEU A 645 -5.94 -21.10 -53.52
C LEU A 645 -5.08 -19.89 -53.91
N THR A 646 -3.85 -20.14 -54.33
CA THR A 646 -2.90 -19.14 -54.83
C THR A 646 -2.13 -19.73 -56.00
N SER A 647 -1.56 -18.89 -56.87
CA SER A 647 -0.68 -19.34 -57.94
C SER A 647 0.50 -18.38 -58.16
N ASP A 648 1.43 -18.80 -58.98
CA ASP A 648 2.50 -17.95 -59.49
C ASP A 648 2.14 -17.38 -60.91
N PHE A 649 0.88 -17.50 -61.33
CA PHE A 649 0.36 -17.11 -62.67
C PHE A 649 0.80 -15.70 -63.07
N GLU A 650 0.55 -14.69 -62.27
CA GLU A 650 0.87 -13.28 -62.59
C GLU A 650 2.37 -13.02 -62.74
N SER A 651 3.20 -13.84 -62.10
CA SER A 651 4.67 -13.71 -62.10
C SER A 651 5.33 -14.53 -63.21
N VAL A 652 4.68 -15.60 -63.65
CA VAL A 652 5.25 -16.57 -64.64
C VAL A 652 4.77 -16.31 -66.07
N VAL A 653 3.48 -16.00 -66.21
CA VAL A 653 2.89 -15.90 -67.60
C VAL A 653 3.15 -14.52 -68.19
N ASP A 654 3.87 -14.50 -69.33
CA ASP A 654 4.08 -13.30 -70.16
C ASP A 654 3.22 -13.37 -71.41
N PHE A 655 2.11 -12.68 -71.39
CA PHE A 655 1.17 -12.64 -72.51
C PHE A 655 1.74 -11.99 -73.83
N ALA A 656 2.87 -11.30 -73.73
CA ALA A 656 3.55 -10.71 -74.86
C ALA A 656 4.36 -11.76 -75.69
N LYS A 657 4.58 -12.95 -75.13
CA LYS A 657 5.34 -14.02 -75.75
C LYS A 657 4.47 -15.23 -75.97
N ALA A 658 4.55 -15.75 -77.19
CA ALA A 658 3.82 -16.99 -77.63
C ALA A 658 4.65 -18.20 -77.16
N GLU A 659 4.50 -18.62 -75.94
CA GLU A 659 5.22 -19.72 -75.27
C GLU A 659 4.24 -20.53 -74.44
N THR A 660 4.74 -21.64 -73.87
CA THR A 660 4.04 -22.44 -72.89
C THR A 660 4.68 -22.18 -71.50
N TYR A 661 3.84 -21.85 -70.58
CA TYR A 661 4.23 -21.56 -69.21
C TYR A 661 3.71 -22.65 -68.28
N GLU A 662 4.55 -23.05 -67.28
CA GLU A 662 4.13 -23.92 -66.22
C GLU A 662 3.69 -23.06 -65.04
N VAL A 663 2.41 -23.07 -64.70
CA VAL A 663 1.84 -22.32 -63.56
C VAL A 663 1.61 -23.29 -62.41
N THR A 664 2.13 -22.95 -61.23
CA THR A 664 1.99 -23.74 -60.02
C THR A 664 0.83 -23.23 -59.20
N LEU A 665 -0.15 -24.09 -58.93
CA LEU A 665 -1.24 -23.85 -57.99
C LEU A 665 -0.85 -24.37 -56.61
N ASN A 666 -1.05 -23.55 -55.57
CA ASN A 666 -0.87 -23.90 -54.19
C ASN A 666 -2.17 -23.65 -53.42
N ALA A 667 -2.43 -24.41 -52.37
CA ALA A 667 -3.53 -24.14 -51.46
C ALA A 667 -3.14 -24.43 -50.02
N VAL A 668 -3.69 -23.61 -49.10
CA VAL A 668 -3.46 -23.72 -47.69
C VAL A 668 -4.79 -23.54 -46.96
N ASN A 669 -5.16 -24.46 -46.08
CA ASN A 669 -6.37 -24.31 -45.26
C ASN A 669 -6.14 -23.40 -44.05
N GLU A 670 -7.18 -23.13 -43.27
CA GLU A 670 -7.12 -22.30 -42.04
C GLU A 670 -6.16 -22.83 -40.95
N ASP A 671 -5.89 -24.14 -40.96
CA ASP A 671 -4.96 -24.81 -40.04
C ASP A 671 -3.50 -24.75 -40.51
N GLY A 672 -3.23 -24.11 -41.65
CA GLY A 672 -1.90 -24.02 -42.22
C GLY A 672 -1.45 -25.29 -42.93
N VAL A 673 -2.33 -26.26 -43.18
CA VAL A 673 -2.04 -27.49 -43.94
C VAL A 673 -2.03 -27.17 -45.42
N LYS A 674 -0.95 -27.56 -46.09
CA LYS A 674 -0.74 -27.31 -47.52
C LYS A 674 -1.24 -28.48 -48.35
N ALA A 675 -1.88 -28.18 -49.46
CA ALA A 675 -2.15 -29.14 -50.54
C ALA A 675 -0.85 -29.55 -51.24
N THR A 676 -0.88 -30.68 -51.92
CA THR A 676 0.11 -30.98 -52.94
C THR A 676 -0.10 -29.99 -54.12
N SER A 677 0.95 -29.30 -54.53
CA SER A 677 0.89 -28.34 -55.63
C SER A 677 0.49 -29.02 -56.95
N VAL A 678 -0.30 -28.34 -57.76
CA VAL A 678 -0.74 -28.79 -59.07
C VAL A 678 -0.14 -27.84 -60.12
N THR A 679 0.41 -28.38 -61.22
CA THR A 679 0.92 -27.61 -62.36
C THR A 679 -0.09 -27.58 -63.47
N VAL A 680 -0.35 -26.41 -64.03
CA VAL A 680 -1.21 -26.17 -65.20
C VAL A 680 -0.35 -25.57 -66.31
N LEU A 681 -0.47 -26.13 -67.48
CA LEU A 681 0.20 -25.60 -68.68
C LEU A 681 -0.63 -24.48 -69.33
N VAL A 682 -0.04 -23.29 -69.38
CA VAL A 682 -0.67 -22.12 -70.00
C VAL A 682 -0.01 -21.86 -71.35
N HIS A 683 -0.76 -22.06 -72.42
CA HIS A 683 -0.28 -21.87 -73.80
C HIS A 683 -0.73 -20.51 -74.34
N ILE A 684 0.21 -19.64 -74.67
CA ILE A 684 -0.07 -18.37 -75.29
C ILE A 684 0.04 -18.58 -76.81
N ALA A 685 -1.10 -18.56 -77.52
CA ALA A 685 -1.16 -18.76 -78.95
C ALA A 685 -0.54 -17.59 -79.71
N LYS A 686 0.11 -17.88 -80.86
CA LYS A 686 0.49 -16.82 -81.83
C LYS A 686 -0.76 -16.11 -82.29
N SER A 687 -0.74 -14.80 -82.33
CA SER A 687 -1.82 -14.07 -83.01
C SER A 687 -2.00 -14.61 -84.38
N PRO A 688 -3.22 -14.91 -84.85
CA PRO A 688 -3.44 -15.32 -86.23
C PRO A 688 -2.88 -14.24 -87.16
N ALA A 689 -2.19 -14.68 -88.23
CA ALA A 689 -1.68 -13.73 -89.20
C ALA A 689 -2.87 -12.90 -89.76
N PRO A 690 -2.72 -11.58 -89.87
CA PRO A 690 -3.81 -10.76 -90.44
C PRO A 690 -4.18 -11.28 -91.85
N VAL A 691 -5.41 -11.64 -92.06
CA VAL A 691 -5.90 -12.02 -93.39
C VAL A 691 -6.16 -10.72 -94.15
N ILE A 692 -5.34 -10.45 -95.14
CA ILE A 692 -5.58 -9.35 -96.08
C ILE A 692 -6.56 -9.89 -97.12
N THR A 693 -7.78 -9.48 -97.05
CA THR A 693 -8.75 -9.67 -98.14
C THR A 693 -8.66 -8.42 -99.01
N ALA A 694 -8.10 -8.60 -100.23
CA ALA A 694 -8.13 -7.59 -101.24
C ALA A 694 -8.86 -8.17 -102.46
N ASP A 695 -9.65 -7.37 -103.13
CA ASP A 695 -10.28 -7.77 -104.38
C ASP A 695 -9.20 -8.10 -105.41
N LYS A 696 -9.40 -9.20 -106.07
CA LYS A 696 -8.42 -9.74 -107.05
C LYS A 696 -8.20 -8.86 -108.28
N GLU A 697 -9.11 -7.98 -108.50
CA GLU A 697 -9.06 -7.12 -109.70
C GLU A 697 -9.84 -5.83 -109.42
N ILE A 698 -9.18 -4.69 -109.48
CA ILE A 698 -9.80 -3.37 -109.42
C ILE A 698 -9.57 -2.69 -110.75
N THR A 699 -10.66 -2.37 -111.45
CA THR A 699 -10.55 -1.68 -112.69
C THR A 699 -10.71 -0.19 -112.54
N TYR A 700 -9.66 0.56 -112.80
CA TYR A 700 -9.71 2.01 -112.85
C TYR A 700 -10.02 2.58 -114.21
N ALA A 701 -10.79 3.63 -114.22
CA ALA A 701 -10.99 4.39 -115.49
C ALA A 701 -9.66 5.01 -115.91
N LYS A 702 -9.44 5.08 -117.24
CA LYS A 702 -8.25 5.68 -117.82
C LYS A 702 -8.12 7.13 -117.38
N ASN A 703 -7.04 7.47 -116.65
CA ASN A 703 -6.71 8.74 -116.03
C ASN A 703 -7.32 8.98 -114.62
N ALA A 704 -7.68 7.94 -113.86
CA ALA A 704 -8.04 8.10 -112.41
C ALA A 704 -6.76 8.23 -111.55
N GLU A 705 -6.69 9.25 -110.73
CA GLU A 705 -5.67 9.33 -109.70
C GLU A 705 -6.03 8.35 -108.56
N VAL A 706 -5.17 7.40 -108.33
CA VAL A 706 -5.32 6.42 -107.22
C VAL A 706 -4.44 6.85 -106.02
N SER A 707 -5.06 7.20 -104.94
CA SER A 707 -4.34 7.46 -103.68
C SER A 707 -4.40 6.24 -102.75
N ILE A 708 -3.32 5.97 -102.00
CA ILE A 708 -3.22 4.88 -101.05
C ILE A 708 -3.66 5.41 -99.64
N THR A 709 -4.80 6.03 -99.60
CA THR A 709 -5.30 6.62 -98.32
C THR A 709 -6.52 5.95 -97.72
N GLU A 710 -6.89 4.77 -98.22
CA GLU A 710 -7.89 3.92 -97.56
C GLU A 710 -7.47 2.44 -97.50
#